data_f5372f3352154367ff9616a8c8d3fce2
#
_entry.id   f5372f3352154367ff9616a8c8d3fce2
#
_cell.length_a   1.000
_cell.length_b   1.000
_cell.length_c   1.000
_cell.angle_alpha   90.00
_cell.angle_beta   90.00
_cell.angle_gamma   90.00
#
_symmetry.space_group_name_H-M   'P 1'
#
loop_
_entity.id
_entity.type
_entity.pdbx_description
1 polymer ?
#
loop_
_entity_poly.entity_id
_entity_poly.type
_entity_poly.pdbx_seq_one_letter_code
_entity_poly.pdbx_strand_id
1 'polypeptide(L)'
;MDLILCHTTADFDALGAAVGLTRLKPGAKIVLSGGYHPAVREFLALHRDEYALIERRSVNPKQIRSLMVVDTQMRDRLGKTAEWLDLPQLSAVELYDHHLDSKSNIPFTQAYIEAVGATTTLIVEKLQATFTEATRNQPFLSPAEATVMALGIHVDTGSLSYEASTPRDALALAWLMQQGASLSVIADYLDSALSPELQDLLAVALEKLQIETIQGYAVAWVLLDAAGYVPGLSSLAAQLVELTDADALLLGVRYRVKTDVDERLTIVGRSRIDNINLHHLFQPLGGGGHSQAASLTWRGTCAQTVINQLVEQLKAQIPQPPTARELMSSPVRTILPETTIKQAQRILLRYGHSGLSVVDETGKLIGMISRRDIDIALHHGFSHAPVKGYMSSNLKTISPETPLPTIESLMVTYDIGRLPVLENGQLVGIVTRTDVLRQLHQDKTQTFQRPQTPELHYCPLPQVMGKMLRERLTPQLWRVLTTASQAAQKRGWHLYLVGGGVRDLLLADPTKIIELQDIDLVVDKAYPIPLKALQADSTESLETPPQVPETGAGVELARELQQYYPNVRLQVHGRFQTAALLWHKDSELGSLWIDIATARTEFYPYPAANPEVEASSIRQDLYRRDFTINALAIRLTDPRSGTLLDFFGGWRDLEAKVIRVLHANSFIEDPTRIYRAVRFAVRLGFQIESQTESYIRYALESGIYNRSISGNHKTPALQTRLKSELKYILQENYWKPALQLLGDLGALRCIHPTLELTEELWKQMRLVDRCLKRFQPPEESSEQAAIREPWQLLLEVLLAQLAPEHRAKVAENLQLPDESMTRLQRLDTRNQVIQSRLSQCKSPSQIVQLLQNEDLYTLILIAVQSPRVIRKLIWNYITKFSQIQSPLNGNDLKKMGYKPGPKFKQILDRLLAATLDGEITTRPTAEAFLAEKFPVN
;
A
#
# COMPACT_ATOMS: atom_id res chain seq x y z
N MET A 1 -56.58 -8.76 -8.60
CA MET A 1 -56.14 -8.56 -7.22
C MET A 1 -54.63 -8.70 -7.22
N ASP A 2 -53.95 -7.75 -6.64
CA ASP A 2 -52.48 -7.74 -6.50
C ASP A 2 -52.13 -8.13 -5.08
N LEU A 3 -51.20 -9.09 -4.93
CA LEU A 3 -50.87 -9.65 -3.61
C LEU A 3 -49.36 -9.51 -3.34
N ILE A 4 -49.03 -9.21 -2.12
CA ILE A 4 -47.67 -9.16 -1.58
C ILE A 4 -47.49 -10.39 -0.67
N LEU A 5 -46.56 -11.24 -1.00
CA LEU A 5 -46.29 -12.50 -0.30
C LEU A 5 -45.03 -12.36 0.57
N CYS A 6 -45.19 -12.60 1.85
CA CYS A 6 -44.08 -12.75 2.79
C CYS A 6 -43.72 -14.25 2.98
N HIS A 7 -42.55 -14.55 3.44
CA HIS A 7 -42.13 -15.93 3.73
C HIS A 7 -42.84 -16.51 5.00
N THR A 8 -42.78 -17.82 5.21
CA THR A 8 -43.55 -18.55 6.22
C THR A 8 -43.20 -18.21 7.68
N THR A 9 -42.05 -17.60 7.92
CA THR A 9 -41.60 -17.12 9.24
C THR A 9 -41.41 -15.61 9.23
N ALA A 10 -42.30 -14.87 8.54
CA ALA A 10 -42.15 -13.44 8.31
C ALA A 10 -41.69 -12.70 9.57
N ASP A 11 -40.64 -11.96 9.44
CA ASP A 11 -40.05 -11.06 10.43
C ASP A 11 -40.48 -9.61 10.18
N PHE A 12 -39.84 -8.66 10.86
CA PHE A 12 -40.18 -7.24 10.69
C PHE A 12 -39.67 -6.69 9.35
N ASP A 13 -38.61 -7.24 8.71
CA ASP A 13 -38.18 -6.77 7.43
C ASP A 13 -39.17 -7.19 6.32
N ALA A 14 -39.54 -8.46 6.29
CA ALA A 14 -40.59 -8.94 5.38
C ALA A 14 -41.91 -8.18 5.56
N LEU A 15 -42.32 -7.89 6.80
CA LEU A 15 -43.53 -7.11 7.07
C LEU A 15 -43.40 -5.63 6.66
N GLY A 16 -42.28 -4.98 7.00
CA GLY A 16 -42.02 -3.57 6.68
C GLY A 16 -41.93 -3.35 5.19
N ALA A 17 -41.24 -4.22 4.48
CA ALA A 17 -41.18 -4.18 3.02
C ALA A 17 -42.58 -4.38 2.39
N ALA A 18 -43.36 -5.32 2.89
CA ALA A 18 -44.72 -5.55 2.41
C ALA A 18 -45.63 -4.35 2.63
N VAL A 19 -45.58 -3.72 3.81
CA VAL A 19 -46.35 -2.51 4.13
C VAL A 19 -45.96 -1.36 3.20
N GLY A 20 -44.65 -1.12 3.00
CA GLY A 20 -44.21 -0.07 2.08
C GLY A 20 -44.65 -0.31 0.64
N LEU A 21 -44.66 -1.56 0.15
CA LEU A 21 -45.18 -1.91 -1.17
C LEU A 21 -46.65 -1.60 -1.36
N THR A 22 -47.50 -1.66 -0.32
CA THR A 22 -48.92 -1.27 -0.46
C THR A 22 -49.10 0.20 -0.85
N ARG A 23 -48.14 1.05 -0.53
CA ARG A 23 -48.11 2.47 -0.92
C ARG A 23 -47.60 2.67 -2.36
N LEU A 24 -46.67 1.84 -2.82
CA LEU A 24 -46.23 1.83 -4.21
C LEU A 24 -47.25 1.20 -5.18
N LYS A 25 -48.07 0.26 -4.67
CA LYS A 25 -49.08 -0.49 -5.42
C LYS A 25 -50.42 -0.34 -4.75
N PRO A 26 -51.14 0.78 -4.94
CA PRO A 26 -52.42 1.03 -4.29
C PRO A 26 -53.42 -0.07 -4.57
N GLY A 27 -54.02 -0.62 -3.51
CA GLY A 27 -55.00 -1.72 -3.59
C GLY A 27 -54.42 -3.13 -3.44
N ALA A 28 -53.10 -3.27 -3.43
CA ALA A 28 -52.43 -4.53 -3.13
C ALA A 28 -52.70 -4.95 -1.67
N LYS A 29 -52.79 -6.27 -1.43
CA LYS A 29 -53.04 -6.85 -0.09
C LYS A 29 -51.86 -7.72 0.31
N ILE A 30 -51.47 -7.68 1.58
CA ILE A 30 -50.41 -8.45 2.18
C ILE A 30 -50.94 -9.81 2.61
N VAL A 31 -50.25 -10.89 2.18
CA VAL A 31 -50.52 -12.26 2.60
C VAL A 31 -49.36 -12.80 3.39
N LEU A 32 -49.56 -13.08 4.66
CA LEU A 32 -48.58 -13.80 5.47
C LEU A 32 -48.76 -15.29 5.22
N SER A 33 -47.75 -15.92 4.53
CA SER A 33 -47.88 -17.23 3.91
C SER A 33 -47.95 -18.41 4.90
N GLY A 34 -47.63 -18.20 6.18
CA GLY A 34 -47.57 -19.25 7.19
C GLY A 34 -47.63 -18.69 8.60
N GLY A 35 -46.65 -19.04 9.42
CA GLY A 35 -46.46 -18.44 10.75
C GLY A 35 -45.73 -17.08 10.61
N TYR A 36 -45.56 -16.40 11.71
CA TYR A 36 -44.75 -15.18 11.79
C TYR A 36 -43.74 -15.36 12.95
N HIS A 37 -42.68 -14.59 12.91
CA HIS A 37 -41.79 -14.49 14.07
C HIS A 37 -42.58 -14.08 15.33
N PRO A 38 -42.25 -14.60 16.53
CA PRO A 38 -43.01 -14.28 17.76
C PRO A 38 -43.18 -12.79 17.99
N ALA A 39 -42.16 -11.97 17.81
CA ALA A 39 -42.22 -10.52 17.95
C ALA A 39 -43.20 -9.87 16.96
N VAL A 40 -43.26 -10.34 15.72
CA VAL A 40 -44.24 -9.88 14.70
C VAL A 40 -45.63 -10.28 15.08
N ARG A 41 -45.84 -11.45 15.73
CA ARG A 41 -47.16 -11.88 16.23
C ARG A 41 -47.67 -10.96 17.33
N GLU A 42 -46.80 -10.63 18.28
CA GLU A 42 -47.13 -9.71 19.38
C GLU A 42 -47.44 -8.31 18.83
N PHE A 43 -46.67 -7.81 17.92
CA PHE A 43 -46.90 -6.53 17.24
C PHE A 43 -48.23 -6.53 16.51
N LEU A 44 -48.51 -7.53 15.69
CA LEU A 44 -49.75 -7.62 14.94
C LEU A 44 -50.99 -7.90 15.81
N ALA A 45 -50.85 -8.41 17.04
CA ALA A 45 -51.96 -8.53 17.98
C ALA A 45 -52.52 -7.17 18.37
N LEU A 46 -51.72 -6.10 18.35
CA LEU A 46 -52.10 -4.74 18.69
C LEU A 46 -52.35 -3.86 17.46
N HIS A 47 -51.67 -4.10 16.35
CA HIS A 47 -51.58 -3.17 15.19
C HIS A 47 -52.15 -3.75 13.89
N ARG A 48 -52.77 -4.92 13.90
CA ARG A 48 -53.23 -5.64 12.69
C ARG A 48 -54.12 -4.80 11.77
N ASP A 49 -55.02 -4.04 12.36
CA ASP A 49 -56.04 -3.27 11.63
C ASP A 49 -55.48 -2.03 10.90
N GLU A 50 -54.21 -1.68 11.17
CA GLU A 50 -53.53 -0.56 10.56
C GLU A 50 -52.97 -0.91 9.18
N TYR A 51 -52.89 -2.21 8.83
CA TYR A 51 -52.28 -2.71 7.61
C TYR A 51 -53.22 -3.44 6.67
N ALA A 52 -52.92 -3.43 5.38
CA ALA A 52 -53.78 -4.04 4.35
C ALA A 52 -53.63 -5.58 4.27
N LEU A 53 -53.74 -6.27 5.43
CA LEU A 53 -53.58 -7.71 5.54
C LEU A 53 -54.83 -8.46 5.05
N ILE A 54 -54.64 -9.59 4.36
CA ILE A 54 -55.69 -10.54 3.97
C ILE A 54 -55.30 -11.95 4.33
N GLU A 55 -56.24 -12.75 4.87
CA GLU A 55 -55.96 -14.16 5.14
C GLU A 55 -55.90 -14.96 3.84
N ARG A 56 -54.95 -15.89 3.77
CA ARG A 56 -54.79 -16.77 2.60
C ARG A 56 -56.08 -17.47 2.20
N ARG A 57 -56.88 -17.88 3.20
CA ARG A 57 -58.19 -18.59 2.98
C ARG A 57 -59.22 -17.70 2.36
N SER A 58 -59.10 -16.40 2.49
CA SER A 58 -60.05 -15.42 1.93
C SER A 58 -59.71 -14.98 0.52
N VAL A 59 -58.58 -15.43 -0.01
CA VAL A 59 -58.09 -15.12 -1.36
C VAL A 59 -58.68 -16.13 -2.35
N ASN A 60 -59.37 -15.63 -3.38
CA ASN A 60 -59.78 -16.46 -4.53
C ASN A 60 -58.62 -16.50 -5.55
N PRO A 61 -57.94 -17.66 -5.79
CA PRO A 61 -56.81 -17.76 -6.70
C PRO A 61 -57.11 -17.28 -8.12
N LYS A 62 -58.32 -17.45 -8.59
CA LYS A 62 -58.74 -17.00 -9.96
C LYS A 62 -58.74 -15.50 -10.18
N GLN A 63 -58.70 -14.72 -9.09
CA GLN A 63 -58.72 -13.24 -9.13
C GLN A 63 -57.32 -12.65 -8.99
N ILE A 64 -56.30 -13.45 -8.73
CA ILE A 64 -54.91 -13.01 -8.64
C ILE A 64 -54.40 -12.59 -10.00
N ARG A 65 -53.84 -11.37 -10.14
CA ARG A 65 -53.29 -10.82 -11.35
C ARG A 65 -51.76 -10.64 -11.27
N SER A 66 -51.29 -10.11 -10.16
CA SER A 66 -49.87 -9.90 -9.91
C SER A 66 -49.48 -10.37 -8.51
N LEU A 67 -48.25 -10.84 -8.41
CA LEU A 67 -47.61 -11.24 -7.16
C LEU A 67 -46.35 -10.42 -6.95
N MET A 68 -46.13 -9.95 -5.73
CA MET A 68 -44.89 -9.34 -5.28
C MET A 68 -44.36 -10.19 -4.13
N VAL A 69 -43.16 -10.68 -4.25
CA VAL A 69 -42.50 -11.49 -3.21
C VAL A 69 -41.43 -10.62 -2.54
N VAL A 70 -41.43 -10.60 -1.22
CA VAL A 70 -40.52 -9.80 -0.40
C VAL A 70 -39.64 -10.72 0.47
N ASP A 71 -38.40 -10.35 0.61
CA ASP A 71 -37.43 -10.90 1.56
C ASP A 71 -37.19 -12.41 1.45
N THR A 72 -37.35 -12.96 0.24
CA THR A 72 -37.00 -14.33 -0.04
C THR A 72 -36.91 -14.59 -1.54
N GLN A 73 -35.93 -15.35 -1.95
CA GLN A 73 -35.77 -15.88 -3.32
C GLN A 73 -36.13 -17.37 -3.44
N MET A 74 -36.50 -17.99 -2.32
CA MET A 74 -36.72 -19.42 -2.24
C MET A 74 -38.23 -19.72 -2.20
N ARG A 75 -38.71 -20.48 -3.22
CA ARG A 75 -40.10 -20.91 -3.34
C ARG A 75 -40.63 -21.66 -2.11
N ASP A 76 -39.75 -22.53 -1.53
CA ASP A 76 -40.16 -23.35 -0.37
C ASP A 76 -40.48 -22.50 0.88
N ARG A 77 -39.86 -21.31 0.99
CA ARG A 77 -40.12 -20.37 2.07
C ARG A 77 -41.53 -19.71 1.97
N LEU A 78 -42.20 -19.77 0.82
CA LEU A 78 -43.55 -19.27 0.65
C LEU A 78 -44.64 -20.23 1.13
N GLY A 79 -44.31 -21.47 1.48
CA GLY A 79 -45.24 -22.48 1.96
C GLY A 79 -46.38 -22.73 0.94
N LYS A 80 -47.64 -22.74 1.43
CA LYS A 80 -48.80 -23.03 0.57
C LYS A 80 -49.11 -21.94 -0.45
N THR A 81 -48.58 -20.72 -0.34
CA THR A 81 -48.80 -19.66 -1.34
C THR A 81 -47.87 -19.81 -2.53
N ALA A 82 -46.86 -20.66 -2.45
CA ALA A 82 -46.00 -21.01 -3.58
C ALA A 82 -46.74 -21.56 -4.81
N GLU A 83 -47.89 -22.24 -4.57
CA GLU A 83 -48.77 -22.73 -5.65
C GLU A 83 -49.34 -21.59 -6.51
N TRP A 84 -49.43 -20.37 -5.98
CA TRP A 84 -49.95 -19.22 -6.73
C TRP A 84 -48.97 -18.71 -7.79
N LEU A 85 -47.71 -19.02 -7.69
CA LEU A 85 -46.70 -18.67 -8.71
C LEU A 85 -46.90 -19.37 -10.05
N ASP A 86 -47.62 -20.49 -10.06
CA ASP A 86 -47.90 -21.29 -11.27
C ASP A 86 -49.26 -20.97 -11.88
N LEU A 87 -49.99 -19.97 -11.41
CA LEU A 87 -51.29 -19.61 -11.92
C LEU A 87 -51.22 -19.05 -13.35
N PRO A 88 -51.99 -19.58 -14.33
CA PRO A 88 -51.85 -19.19 -15.74
C PRO A 88 -52.30 -17.76 -16.05
N GLN A 89 -53.08 -17.13 -15.15
CA GLN A 89 -53.56 -15.77 -15.36
C GLN A 89 -52.64 -14.69 -14.73
N LEU A 90 -51.50 -15.04 -14.18
CA LEU A 90 -50.55 -14.07 -13.65
C LEU A 90 -49.96 -13.21 -14.80
N SER A 91 -50.09 -11.90 -14.65
CA SER A 91 -49.51 -10.93 -15.56
C SER A 91 -48.08 -10.50 -15.17
N ALA A 92 -47.77 -10.53 -13.86
CA ALA A 92 -46.47 -10.12 -13.35
C ALA A 92 -46.14 -10.83 -12.04
N VAL A 93 -44.86 -11.14 -11.85
CA VAL A 93 -44.25 -11.56 -10.59
C VAL A 93 -43.06 -10.65 -10.33
N GLU A 94 -43.13 -9.83 -9.29
CA GLU A 94 -42.01 -8.95 -8.88
C GLU A 94 -41.35 -9.52 -7.63
N LEU A 95 -40.01 -9.46 -7.58
CA LEU A 95 -39.19 -9.96 -6.48
C LEU A 95 -38.36 -8.84 -5.88
N TYR A 96 -38.46 -8.67 -4.54
CA TYR A 96 -37.70 -7.68 -3.77
C TYR A 96 -36.92 -8.39 -2.66
N ASP A 97 -35.58 -8.29 -2.69
CA ASP A 97 -34.75 -8.99 -1.72
C ASP A 97 -33.37 -8.30 -1.58
N HIS A 98 -32.73 -8.51 -0.43
CA HIS A 98 -31.37 -8.01 -0.16
C HIS A 98 -30.32 -9.14 -0.10
N HIS A 99 -30.76 -10.40 -0.14
CA HIS A 99 -29.86 -11.56 -0.09
C HIS A 99 -29.19 -11.81 -1.46
N LEU A 100 -27.86 -11.61 -1.55
CA LEU A 100 -27.10 -11.76 -2.82
C LEU A 100 -26.65 -13.20 -3.11
N ASP A 101 -26.48 -14.01 -2.08
CA ASP A 101 -25.84 -15.33 -2.18
C ASP A 101 -26.81 -16.46 -2.60
N SER A 102 -28.11 -16.17 -2.76
CA SER A 102 -29.12 -17.17 -3.12
C SER A 102 -29.46 -17.12 -4.61
N LYS A 103 -29.37 -18.26 -5.29
CA LYS A 103 -29.97 -18.38 -6.63
C LYS A 103 -31.49 -18.53 -6.49
N SER A 104 -32.23 -17.56 -7.03
CA SER A 104 -33.67 -17.60 -7.00
C SER A 104 -34.24 -18.83 -7.75
N ASN A 105 -35.16 -19.55 -7.10
CA ASN A 105 -36.01 -20.57 -7.75
C ASN A 105 -37.48 -20.10 -7.92
N ILE A 106 -37.76 -18.80 -7.70
CA ILE A 106 -39.04 -18.15 -7.94
C ILE A 106 -39.03 -17.61 -9.38
N PRO A 107 -40.01 -17.95 -10.23
CA PRO A 107 -40.15 -17.32 -11.53
C PRO A 107 -40.59 -15.85 -11.37
N PHE A 108 -39.85 -14.91 -11.91
CA PHE A 108 -40.15 -13.49 -11.82
C PHE A 108 -40.14 -12.82 -13.19
N THR A 109 -40.97 -11.79 -13.36
CA THR A 109 -40.94 -10.88 -14.51
C THR A 109 -39.96 -9.73 -14.27
N GLN A 110 -39.82 -9.31 -13.00
CA GLN A 110 -38.90 -8.25 -12.59
C GLN A 110 -38.36 -8.55 -11.21
N ALA A 111 -37.06 -8.32 -10.99
CA ALA A 111 -36.40 -8.50 -9.70
C ALA A 111 -35.60 -7.25 -9.29
N TYR A 112 -35.68 -6.94 -8.02
CA TYR A 112 -34.95 -5.87 -7.36
C TYR A 112 -34.16 -6.50 -6.20
N ILE A 113 -32.91 -6.89 -6.50
CA ILE A 113 -32.02 -7.55 -5.55
C ILE A 113 -30.75 -6.71 -5.46
N GLU A 114 -30.54 -6.09 -4.31
CA GLU A 114 -29.41 -5.16 -4.11
C GLU A 114 -28.77 -5.35 -2.73
N ALA A 115 -27.48 -4.99 -2.64
CA ALA A 115 -26.71 -5.05 -1.41
C ALA A 115 -27.09 -3.91 -0.45
N VAL A 116 -28.03 -4.16 0.42
CA VAL A 116 -28.45 -3.28 1.52
C VAL A 116 -28.68 -4.11 2.77
N GLY A 117 -28.78 -3.48 3.92
CA GLY A 117 -28.97 -4.16 5.21
C GLY A 117 -30.36 -4.77 5.41
N ALA A 118 -31.38 -4.29 4.68
CA ALA A 118 -32.76 -4.78 4.78
C ALA A 118 -33.53 -4.60 3.46
N THR A 119 -34.40 -5.53 3.12
CA THR A 119 -35.32 -5.41 1.95
C THR A 119 -36.20 -4.15 2.07
N THR A 120 -36.59 -3.80 3.28
CA THR A 120 -37.36 -2.57 3.55
C THR A 120 -36.63 -1.31 3.08
N THR A 121 -35.30 -1.25 3.14
CA THR A 121 -34.51 -0.12 2.64
C THR A 121 -34.76 0.12 1.15
N LEU A 122 -34.76 -0.93 0.32
CA LEU A 122 -35.07 -0.83 -1.12
C LEU A 122 -36.46 -0.23 -1.38
N ILE A 123 -37.43 -0.61 -0.54
CA ILE A 123 -38.82 -0.11 -0.66
C ILE A 123 -38.88 1.36 -0.25
N VAL A 124 -38.18 1.76 0.82
CA VAL A 124 -38.09 3.17 1.25
C VAL A 124 -37.52 4.05 0.16
N GLU A 125 -36.43 3.63 -0.49
CA GLU A 125 -35.86 4.39 -1.59
C GLU A 125 -36.79 4.57 -2.78
N LYS A 126 -37.54 3.53 -3.13
CA LYS A 126 -38.58 3.62 -4.17
C LYS A 126 -39.71 4.57 -3.77
N LEU A 127 -40.10 4.58 -2.49
CA LEU A 127 -41.06 5.53 -1.96
C LEU A 127 -40.54 6.96 -2.03
N GLN A 128 -39.28 7.19 -1.64
CA GLN A 128 -38.64 8.49 -1.75
C GLN A 128 -38.57 9.00 -3.20
N ALA A 129 -38.30 8.12 -4.16
CA ALA A 129 -38.30 8.47 -5.58
C ALA A 129 -39.68 8.89 -6.13
N THR A 130 -40.75 8.39 -5.54
CA THR A 130 -42.15 8.79 -5.87
C THR A 130 -42.63 10.04 -5.13
N PHE A 131 -41.88 10.47 -4.10
CA PHE A 131 -42.21 11.62 -3.27
C PHE A 131 -41.83 12.92 -4.00
N THR A 132 -42.85 13.59 -4.58
CA THR A 132 -42.69 14.87 -5.30
C THR A 132 -42.95 16.07 -4.40
N GLU A 133 -42.45 17.27 -4.80
CA GLU A 133 -42.68 18.53 -4.07
C GLU A 133 -44.15 18.86 -3.82
N ALA A 134 -45.03 18.38 -4.69
CA ALA A 134 -46.48 18.55 -4.51
C ALA A 134 -47.08 17.81 -3.30
N THR A 135 -46.40 16.80 -2.80
CA THR A 135 -46.85 15.98 -1.65
C THR A 135 -46.19 16.38 -0.30
N ARG A 136 -45.30 17.38 -0.31
CA ARG A 136 -44.52 17.82 0.88
C ARG A 136 -45.37 18.32 2.07
N ASN A 137 -46.60 18.70 1.86
CA ASN A 137 -47.43 19.32 2.91
C ASN A 137 -48.32 18.33 3.72
N GLN A 138 -48.25 17.03 3.43
CA GLN A 138 -48.89 15.97 4.22
C GLN A 138 -47.93 14.78 4.38
N PRO A 139 -47.97 14.08 5.56
CA PRO A 139 -47.17 12.89 5.73
C PRO A 139 -47.55 11.84 4.68
N PHE A 140 -46.59 11.34 3.96
CA PHE A 140 -46.76 10.34 2.89
C PHE A 140 -47.12 8.95 3.46
N LEU A 141 -46.57 8.63 4.62
CA LEU A 141 -46.82 7.44 5.41
C LEU A 141 -47.56 7.79 6.69
N SER A 142 -48.40 6.89 7.18
CA SER A 142 -48.89 7.00 8.55
C SER A 142 -47.78 6.69 9.55
N PRO A 143 -47.81 7.18 10.79
CA PRO A 143 -46.83 6.85 11.81
C PRO A 143 -46.67 5.34 12.04
N ALA A 144 -47.75 4.57 11.95
CA ALA A 144 -47.72 3.12 12.07
C ALA A 144 -46.97 2.44 10.93
N GLU A 145 -47.19 2.88 9.68
CA GLU A 145 -46.47 2.37 8.52
C GLU A 145 -44.97 2.71 8.60
N ALA A 146 -44.64 3.96 8.94
CA ALA A 146 -43.27 4.39 9.13
C ALA A 146 -42.56 3.62 10.25
N THR A 147 -43.29 3.33 11.35
CA THR A 147 -42.74 2.59 12.49
C THR A 147 -42.41 1.13 12.15
N VAL A 148 -43.35 0.40 11.50
CA VAL A 148 -43.07 -1.00 11.13
C VAL A 148 -41.98 -1.13 10.08
N MET A 149 -41.89 -0.19 9.16
CA MET A 149 -40.77 -0.15 8.18
C MET A 149 -39.44 0.14 8.87
N ALA A 150 -39.41 1.06 9.83
CA ALA A 150 -38.20 1.33 10.61
C ALA A 150 -37.82 0.11 11.47
N LEU A 151 -38.76 -0.61 12.07
CA LEU A 151 -38.53 -1.87 12.77
C LEU A 151 -37.86 -2.90 11.84
N GLY A 152 -38.33 -3.05 10.60
CA GLY A 152 -37.70 -3.94 9.61
C GLY A 152 -36.25 -3.64 9.44
N ILE A 153 -35.88 -2.38 9.18
CA ILE A 153 -34.47 -1.99 9.00
C ILE A 153 -33.68 -2.18 10.29
N HIS A 154 -34.24 -1.78 11.45
CA HIS A 154 -33.53 -1.95 12.73
C HIS A 154 -33.23 -3.41 13.06
N VAL A 155 -34.16 -4.32 12.84
CA VAL A 155 -34.00 -5.74 13.17
C VAL A 155 -32.92 -6.38 12.30
N ASP A 156 -32.97 -6.17 10.99
CA ASP A 156 -32.04 -6.81 10.05
C ASP A 156 -30.63 -6.19 10.03
N THR A 157 -30.53 -4.91 10.44
CA THR A 157 -29.24 -4.23 10.56
C THR A 157 -28.67 -4.26 11.98
N GLY A 158 -29.38 -4.87 12.96
CA GLY A 158 -29.04 -4.77 14.38
C GLY A 158 -28.90 -3.31 14.82
N SER A 159 -29.84 -2.45 14.43
CA SER A 159 -29.76 -1.00 14.64
C SER A 159 -28.49 -0.37 14.06
N LEU A 160 -28.13 -0.77 12.84
CA LEU A 160 -26.94 -0.35 12.08
C LEU A 160 -25.59 -0.86 12.66
N SER A 161 -25.63 -1.85 13.56
CA SER A 161 -24.42 -2.43 14.15
C SER A 161 -23.90 -3.65 13.38
N TYR A 162 -24.70 -4.26 12.51
CA TYR A 162 -24.27 -5.42 11.72
C TYR A 162 -23.46 -5.00 10.51
N GLU A 163 -22.52 -5.85 10.09
CA GLU A 163 -21.66 -5.61 8.92
C GLU A 163 -22.42 -5.44 7.61
N ALA A 164 -23.62 -6.04 7.51
CA ALA A 164 -24.50 -5.90 6.36
C ALA A 164 -25.11 -4.52 6.21
N SER A 165 -25.03 -3.68 7.24
CA SER A 165 -25.59 -2.34 7.24
C SER A 165 -24.85 -1.43 6.27
N THR A 166 -25.60 -0.62 5.55
CA THR A 166 -25.07 0.33 4.56
C THR A 166 -25.46 1.77 4.91
N PRO A 167 -24.81 2.79 4.36
CA PRO A 167 -25.27 4.17 4.49
C PRO A 167 -26.71 4.37 3.97
N ARG A 168 -27.17 3.54 3.03
CA ARG A 168 -28.54 3.57 2.49
C ARG A 168 -29.57 3.24 3.56
N ASP A 169 -29.28 2.27 4.44
CA ASP A 169 -30.14 1.90 5.56
C ASP A 169 -30.30 3.04 6.56
N ALA A 170 -29.20 3.73 6.88
CA ALA A 170 -29.22 4.89 7.76
C ALA A 170 -30.06 6.06 7.18
N LEU A 171 -29.91 6.33 5.87
CA LEU A 171 -30.69 7.35 5.17
C LEU A 171 -32.20 6.98 5.13
N ALA A 172 -32.52 5.70 4.92
CA ALA A 172 -33.88 5.21 4.93
C ALA A 172 -34.51 5.38 6.33
N LEU A 173 -33.82 5.02 7.41
CA LEU A 173 -34.25 5.26 8.77
C LEU A 173 -34.47 6.74 9.07
N ALA A 174 -33.56 7.61 8.68
CA ALA A 174 -33.69 9.05 8.87
C ALA A 174 -34.94 9.59 8.18
N TRP A 175 -35.25 9.12 6.97
CA TRP A 175 -36.47 9.51 6.27
C TRP A 175 -37.73 8.96 6.96
N LEU A 176 -37.75 7.71 7.41
CA LEU A 176 -38.88 7.13 8.14
C LEU A 176 -39.15 7.87 9.46
N MET A 177 -38.12 8.33 10.17
CA MET A 177 -38.25 9.21 11.33
C MET A 177 -38.92 10.55 10.95
N GLN A 178 -38.57 11.13 9.81
CA GLN A 178 -39.25 12.34 9.29
C GLN A 178 -40.73 12.08 8.93
N GLN A 179 -41.07 10.84 8.55
CA GLN A 179 -42.47 10.43 8.33
C GLN A 179 -43.21 10.13 9.64
N GLY A 180 -42.58 10.21 10.80
CA GLY A 180 -43.22 10.06 12.11
C GLY A 180 -43.12 8.66 12.72
N ALA A 181 -42.08 7.88 12.35
CA ALA A 181 -41.83 6.60 13.01
C ALA A 181 -41.64 6.79 14.52
N SER A 182 -42.29 5.96 15.34
CA SER A 182 -42.27 6.04 16.78
C SER A 182 -41.07 5.31 17.37
N LEU A 183 -40.11 6.07 17.86
CA LEU A 183 -38.90 5.50 18.50
C LEU A 183 -39.20 4.71 19.77
N SER A 184 -40.26 5.06 20.53
CA SER A 184 -40.66 4.31 21.73
C SER A 184 -41.19 2.91 21.37
N VAL A 185 -42.05 2.81 20.34
CA VAL A 185 -42.50 1.51 19.84
C VAL A 185 -41.36 0.69 19.28
N ILE A 186 -40.41 1.32 18.57
CA ILE A 186 -39.24 0.64 18.03
C ILE A 186 -38.39 0.05 19.19
N ALA A 187 -38.13 0.83 20.25
CA ALA A 187 -37.38 0.36 21.41
C ALA A 187 -38.07 -0.83 22.11
N ASP A 188 -39.38 -0.78 22.30
CA ASP A 188 -40.15 -1.83 22.94
C ASP A 188 -40.04 -3.20 22.22
N TYR A 189 -39.91 -3.19 20.90
CA TYR A 189 -39.78 -4.44 20.11
C TYR A 189 -38.33 -4.82 19.76
N LEU A 190 -37.35 -3.91 19.85
CA LEU A 190 -35.92 -4.24 19.76
C LEU A 190 -35.39 -4.87 21.04
N ASP A 191 -35.78 -4.35 22.21
CA ASP A 191 -35.41 -4.89 23.53
C ASP A 191 -36.35 -6.03 23.96
N SER A 192 -36.89 -6.84 23.03
CA SER A 192 -37.79 -7.92 23.37
C SER A 192 -37.13 -8.89 24.35
N ALA A 193 -37.53 -8.79 25.63
CA ALA A 193 -37.13 -9.73 26.67
C ALA A 193 -37.42 -11.16 26.21
N LEU A 194 -36.52 -12.09 26.53
CA LEU A 194 -36.75 -13.51 26.25
C LEU A 194 -38.17 -13.94 26.79
N SER A 195 -38.86 -14.77 26.02
CA SER A 195 -40.11 -15.35 26.49
C SER A 195 -39.88 -16.11 27.81
N PRO A 196 -40.88 -16.28 28.68
CA PRO A 196 -40.70 -17.02 29.93
C PRO A 196 -40.05 -18.40 29.73
N GLU A 197 -40.42 -19.12 28.66
CA GLU A 197 -39.84 -20.41 28.32
C GLU A 197 -38.34 -20.28 27.99
N LEU A 198 -37.94 -19.21 27.30
CA LEU A 198 -36.54 -18.97 27.00
C LEU A 198 -35.74 -18.46 28.21
N GLN A 199 -36.38 -17.76 29.15
CA GLN A 199 -35.79 -17.35 30.43
C GLN A 199 -35.49 -18.56 31.29
N ASP A 200 -36.43 -19.52 31.36
CA ASP A 200 -36.22 -20.77 32.09
C ASP A 200 -35.05 -21.59 31.47
N LEU A 201 -35.03 -21.66 30.13
CA LEU A 201 -33.91 -22.33 29.42
C LEU A 201 -32.59 -21.60 29.60
N LEU A 202 -32.57 -20.25 29.66
CA LEU A 202 -31.36 -19.46 29.92
C LEU A 202 -30.77 -19.82 31.30
N ALA A 203 -31.63 -19.90 32.35
CA ALA A 203 -31.17 -20.24 33.69
C ALA A 203 -30.55 -21.64 33.72
N VAL A 204 -31.18 -22.63 33.10
CA VAL A 204 -30.67 -24.01 33.02
C VAL A 204 -29.40 -24.07 32.13
N ALA A 205 -29.34 -23.25 31.05
CA ALA A 205 -28.18 -23.18 30.18
C ALA A 205 -26.95 -22.67 30.93
N LEU A 206 -27.06 -21.59 31.69
CA LEU A 206 -25.98 -21.02 32.48
C LEU A 206 -25.45 -21.99 33.53
N GLU A 207 -26.33 -22.83 34.11
CA GLU A 207 -25.92 -23.87 35.09
C GLU A 207 -25.18 -25.04 34.44
N LYS A 208 -25.58 -25.46 33.22
CA LYS A 208 -25.05 -26.64 32.52
C LYS A 208 -23.99 -26.32 31.49
N LEU A 209 -23.68 -25.03 31.21
CA LEU A 209 -22.76 -24.59 30.19
C LEU A 209 -21.35 -25.12 30.46
N GLN A 210 -20.76 -25.71 29.44
CA GLN A 210 -19.37 -26.12 29.47
C GLN A 210 -18.58 -25.07 28.67
N ILE A 211 -17.49 -24.57 29.25
CA ILE A 211 -16.59 -23.58 28.61
C ILE A 211 -15.16 -24.11 28.65
N GLU A 212 -14.51 -24.13 27.54
CA GLU A 212 -13.09 -24.52 27.43
C GLU A 212 -12.33 -23.43 26.70
N THR A 213 -11.18 -23.04 27.23
CA THR A 213 -10.30 -22.07 26.54
C THR A 213 -9.35 -22.82 25.62
N ILE A 214 -9.48 -22.63 24.32
CA ILE A 214 -8.69 -23.27 23.29
C ILE A 214 -7.94 -22.20 22.51
N GLN A 215 -6.61 -22.27 22.55
CA GLN A 215 -5.75 -21.30 21.85
C GLN A 215 -6.03 -19.82 22.19
N GLY A 216 -6.57 -19.56 23.39
CA GLY A 216 -6.92 -18.24 23.87
C GLY A 216 -8.36 -17.82 23.61
N TYR A 217 -9.15 -18.62 22.89
CA TYR A 217 -10.58 -18.37 22.64
C TYR A 217 -11.45 -19.21 23.60
N ALA A 218 -12.50 -18.58 24.14
CA ALA A 218 -13.49 -19.24 24.98
C ALA A 218 -14.56 -19.93 24.14
N VAL A 219 -14.55 -21.25 24.07
CA VAL A 219 -15.54 -22.07 23.37
C VAL A 219 -16.53 -22.63 24.34
N ALA A 220 -17.81 -22.33 24.18
CA ALA A 220 -18.89 -22.78 25.05
C ALA A 220 -19.82 -23.75 24.30
N TRP A 221 -20.39 -24.74 25.04
CA TRP A 221 -21.44 -25.59 24.49
C TRP A 221 -22.33 -26.08 25.61
N VAL A 222 -23.60 -26.29 25.24
CA VAL A 222 -24.61 -26.81 26.18
C VAL A 222 -25.66 -27.65 25.45
N LEU A 223 -26.10 -28.74 26.08
CA LEU A 223 -27.26 -29.50 25.62
C LEU A 223 -28.37 -29.43 26.66
N LEU A 224 -29.55 -28.97 26.24
CA LEU A 224 -30.73 -28.78 27.05
C LEU A 224 -31.85 -29.74 26.63
N ASP A 225 -32.78 -29.98 27.52
CA ASP A 225 -34.00 -30.75 27.28
C ASP A 225 -35.21 -29.83 27.36
N ALA A 226 -36.09 -29.90 26.36
CA ALA A 226 -37.36 -29.16 26.35
C ALA A 226 -38.55 -30.11 26.16
N ALA A 227 -39.73 -29.74 26.66
CA ALA A 227 -40.94 -30.52 26.52
C ALA A 227 -41.50 -30.56 25.08
N GLY A 228 -41.13 -29.58 24.28
CA GLY A 228 -41.55 -29.44 22.89
C GLY A 228 -40.61 -28.47 22.11
N TYR A 229 -40.97 -28.14 20.88
CA TYR A 229 -40.25 -27.16 20.10
C TYR A 229 -40.33 -25.78 20.73
N VAL A 230 -39.20 -25.13 20.99
CA VAL A 230 -39.10 -23.77 21.53
C VAL A 230 -38.61 -22.81 20.41
N PRO A 231 -39.42 -21.85 20.03
CA PRO A 231 -39.00 -20.81 19.07
C PRO A 231 -38.09 -19.79 19.76
N GLY A 232 -37.20 -19.15 18.97
CA GLY A 232 -36.34 -18.09 19.49
C GLY A 232 -35.02 -18.54 20.07
N LEU A 233 -34.57 -19.79 19.87
CA LEU A 233 -33.28 -20.31 20.35
C LEU A 233 -32.06 -19.50 19.84
N SER A 234 -32.19 -18.79 18.70
CA SER A 234 -31.17 -17.91 18.19
C SER A 234 -30.90 -16.69 19.07
N SER A 235 -31.98 -16.12 19.66
CA SER A 235 -31.89 -15.02 20.64
C SER A 235 -31.29 -15.49 21.95
N LEU A 236 -31.68 -16.70 22.40
CA LEU A 236 -31.10 -17.32 23.58
C LEU A 236 -29.57 -17.55 23.39
N ALA A 237 -29.16 -18.06 22.23
CA ALA A 237 -27.75 -18.27 21.94
C ALA A 237 -26.95 -16.93 21.88
N ALA A 238 -27.52 -15.88 21.33
CA ALA A 238 -26.91 -14.55 21.34
C ALA A 238 -26.70 -14.03 22.76
N GLN A 239 -27.72 -14.14 23.60
CA GLN A 239 -27.67 -13.68 25.00
C GLN A 239 -26.68 -14.51 25.84
N LEU A 240 -26.59 -15.82 25.60
CA LEU A 240 -25.59 -16.68 26.25
C LEU A 240 -24.16 -16.25 25.90
N VAL A 241 -23.89 -15.92 24.63
CA VAL A 241 -22.58 -15.40 24.19
C VAL A 241 -22.23 -14.09 24.90
N GLU A 242 -23.21 -13.20 25.08
CA GLU A 242 -22.99 -11.92 25.77
C GLU A 242 -22.74 -12.09 27.27
N LEU A 243 -23.56 -12.93 27.94
CA LEU A 243 -23.44 -13.14 29.38
C LEU A 243 -22.21 -13.93 29.81
N THR A 244 -21.68 -14.79 28.93
CA THR A 244 -20.54 -15.68 29.26
C THR A 244 -19.24 -15.20 28.65
N ASP A 245 -19.29 -14.14 27.84
CA ASP A 245 -18.14 -13.62 27.08
C ASP A 245 -17.45 -14.71 26.23
N ALA A 246 -18.23 -15.67 25.75
CA ALA A 246 -17.73 -16.75 24.91
C ALA A 246 -17.48 -16.27 23.48
N ASP A 247 -16.36 -16.69 22.90
CA ASP A 247 -16.00 -16.38 21.51
C ASP A 247 -16.77 -17.25 20.51
N ALA A 248 -17.13 -18.48 20.91
CA ALA A 248 -17.97 -19.39 20.14
C ALA A 248 -18.91 -20.18 21.04
N LEU A 249 -20.15 -20.41 20.59
CA LEU A 249 -21.17 -21.14 21.32
C LEU A 249 -21.89 -22.14 20.42
N LEU A 250 -22.09 -23.36 20.91
CA LEU A 250 -23.03 -24.34 20.35
C LEU A 250 -24.14 -24.60 21.38
N LEU A 251 -25.37 -24.17 21.11
CA LEU A 251 -26.56 -24.44 21.91
C LEU A 251 -27.37 -25.54 21.26
N GLY A 252 -27.44 -26.69 21.89
CA GLY A 252 -28.32 -27.81 21.52
C GLY A 252 -29.56 -27.89 22.42
N VAL A 253 -30.74 -28.03 21.81
CA VAL A 253 -32.01 -28.26 22.53
C VAL A 253 -32.68 -29.50 21.97
N ARG A 254 -32.86 -30.51 22.86
CA ARG A 254 -33.51 -31.77 22.54
C ARG A 254 -34.96 -31.71 22.96
N TYR A 255 -35.87 -32.17 22.09
CA TYR A 255 -37.28 -32.21 22.36
C TYR A 255 -38.00 -33.36 21.63
N ARG A 256 -39.22 -33.72 22.10
CA ARG A 256 -40.08 -34.74 21.48
C ARG A 256 -41.31 -34.08 20.83
N VAL A 257 -41.67 -34.54 19.65
CA VAL A 257 -42.92 -34.16 19.02
C VAL A 257 -44.01 -35.20 19.34
N LYS A 258 -45.17 -34.77 19.82
CA LYS A 258 -46.23 -35.64 20.25
C LYS A 258 -46.71 -36.70 19.24
N THR A 259 -46.38 -36.54 17.97
CA THR A 259 -46.76 -37.43 16.86
C THR A 259 -45.63 -38.33 16.34
N ASP A 260 -44.41 -38.14 16.85
CA ASP A 260 -43.19 -38.82 16.36
C ASP A 260 -42.53 -39.64 17.45
N VAL A 261 -42.07 -40.83 17.15
CA VAL A 261 -41.33 -41.67 18.10
C VAL A 261 -39.90 -41.19 18.27
N ASP A 262 -39.39 -40.41 17.28
CA ASP A 262 -38.04 -39.94 17.22
C ASP A 262 -37.83 -38.59 17.96
N GLU A 263 -36.70 -38.52 18.67
CA GLU A 263 -36.23 -37.29 19.28
C GLU A 263 -35.69 -36.33 18.22
N ARG A 264 -35.96 -35.04 18.40
CA ARG A 264 -35.41 -33.98 17.59
C ARG A 264 -34.44 -33.15 18.38
N LEU A 265 -33.36 -32.77 17.76
CA LEU A 265 -32.32 -31.90 18.30
C LEU A 265 -32.18 -30.67 17.40
N THR A 266 -32.46 -29.51 17.95
CA THR A 266 -32.13 -28.23 17.27
C THR A 266 -30.83 -27.71 17.85
N ILE A 267 -29.84 -27.39 16.97
CA ILE A 267 -28.55 -26.81 17.37
C ILE A 267 -28.45 -25.43 16.72
N VAL A 268 -28.09 -24.47 17.56
CA VAL A 268 -27.76 -23.10 17.12
C VAL A 268 -26.32 -22.82 17.45
N GLY A 269 -25.53 -22.42 16.44
CA GLY A 269 -24.14 -22.01 16.58
C GLY A 269 -23.98 -20.50 16.44
N ARG A 270 -23.13 -19.92 17.28
CA ARG A 270 -22.69 -18.52 17.19
C ARG A 270 -21.17 -18.51 17.32
N SER A 271 -20.48 -17.67 16.54
CA SER A 271 -19.03 -17.48 16.64
C SER A 271 -18.62 -16.04 16.34
N ARG A 272 -17.74 -15.51 17.18
CA ARG A 272 -17.03 -14.24 16.97
C ARG A 272 -15.60 -14.49 16.47
N ILE A 273 -15.18 -15.77 16.35
CA ILE A 273 -13.83 -16.14 15.93
C ILE A 273 -13.75 -16.09 14.41
N ASP A 274 -12.79 -15.32 13.92
CA ASP A 274 -12.51 -15.24 12.50
C ASP A 274 -12.03 -16.61 11.96
N ASN A 275 -12.34 -16.88 10.69
CA ASN A 275 -12.06 -18.14 10.01
C ASN A 275 -12.88 -19.36 10.46
N ILE A 276 -13.75 -19.25 11.47
CA ILE A 276 -14.75 -20.28 11.75
C ILE A 276 -15.93 -20.11 10.79
N ASN A 277 -16.29 -21.19 10.10
CA ASN A 277 -17.45 -21.21 9.22
C ASN A 277 -18.50 -22.20 9.73
N LEU A 278 -19.46 -21.71 10.51
CA LEU A 278 -20.55 -22.52 11.05
C LEU A 278 -21.48 -23.06 9.97
N HIS A 279 -21.64 -22.33 8.84
CA HIS A 279 -22.41 -22.85 7.71
C HIS A 279 -21.80 -24.14 7.15
N HIS A 280 -20.49 -24.16 6.89
CA HIS A 280 -19.79 -25.35 6.45
C HIS A 280 -19.79 -26.47 7.49
N LEU A 281 -19.79 -26.12 8.77
CA LEU A 281 -19.86 -27.10 9.86
C LEU A 281 -21.21 -27.81 9.90
N PHE A 282 -22.32 -27.09 9.66
CA PHE A 282 -23.68 -27.62 9.77
C PHE A 282 -24.23 -28.18 8.46
N GLN A 283 -23.72 -27.77 7.31
CA GLN A 283 -24.19 -28.17 5.98
C GLN A 283 -24.22 -29.71 5.77
N PRO A 284 -23.22 -30.51 6.20
CA PRO A 284 -23.27 -31.96 6.06
C PRO A 284 -24.40 -32.65 6.82
N LEU A 285 -24.94 -31.97 7.86
CA LEU A 285 -26.05 -32.44 8.70
C LEU A 285 -27.40 -31.82 8.29
N GLY A 286 -27.46 -31.17 7.13
CA GLY A 286 -28.67 -30.53 6.62
C GLY A 286 -29.00 -29.18 7.26
N GLY A 287 -28.04 -28.56 7.97
CA GLY A 287 -28.17 -27.24 8.53
C GLY A 287 -27.81 -26.13 7.53
N GLY A 288 -28.04 -24.89 7.94
CA GLY A 288 -27.77 -23.68 7.12
C GLY A 288 -27.62 -22.44 7.99
N GLY A 289 -27.21 -21.34 7.35
CA GLY A 289 -26.98 -20.05 7.98
C GLY A 289 -25.75 -19.37 7.41
N HIS A 290 -25.16 -18.45 8.17
CA HIS A 290 -23.95 -17.73 7.82
C HIS A 290 -22.71 -18.30 8.52
N SER A 291 -21.51 -17.81 8.17
CA SER A 291 -20.26 -18.22 8.80
C SER A 291 -20.26 -18.03 10.32
N GLN A 292 -20.83 -16.94 10.81
CA GLN A 292 -20.85 -16.58 12.23
C GLN A 292 -22.11 -17.03 12.97
N ALA A 293 -23.20 -17.41 12.26
CA ALA A 293 -24.45 -17.82 12.85
C ALA A 293 -25.16 -18.84 11.97
N ALA A 294 -25.31 -20.06 12.45
CA ALA A 294 -25.96 -21.13 11.72
C ALA A 294 -26.83 -21.99 12.64
N SER A 295 -27.80 -22.70 12.07
CA SER A 295 -28.66 -23.63 12.80
C SER A 295 -28.92 -24.89 12.01
N LEU A 296 -29.18 -25.97 12.74
CA LEU A 296 -29.58 -27.25 12.15
C LEU A 296 -30.65 -27.93 13.02
N THR A 297 -31.46 -28.75 12.41
CA THR A 297 -32.40 -29.62 13.12
C THR A 297 -32.12 -31.07 12.73
N TRP A 298 -31.62 -31.85 13.71
CA TRP A 298 -31.27 -33.24 13.56
C TRP A 298 -32.40 -34.13 13.97
N ARG A 299 -32.63 -35.27 13.30
CA ARG A 299 -33.58 -36.30 13.64
C ARG A 299 -32.82 -37.59 13.91
N GLY A 300 -32.91 -38.17 15.11
CA GLY A 300 -32.22 -39.43 15.45
C GLY A 300 -31.89 -39.49 16.96
N THR A 301 -31.46 -40.69 17.37
CA THR A 301 -31.17 -41.07 18.74
C THR A 301 -29.71 -40.77 19.05
N CYS A 302 -29.14 -39.84 19.43
CA CYS A 302 -27.76 -39.62 19.92
C CYS A 302 -27.38 -38.09 19.91
N ALA A 303 -28.24 -37.25 20.49
CA ALA A 303 -28.02 -35.81 20.59
C ALA A 303 -26.64 -35.45 21.17
N GLN A 304 -26.18 -36.13 22.18
CA GLN A 304 -24.89 -35.91 22.84
C GLN A 304 -23.70 -36.19 21.89
N THR A 305 -23.79 -37.24 21.09
CA THR A 305 -22.73 -37.62 20.15
C THR A 305 -22.59 -36.57 19.04
N VAL A 306 -23.74 -36.06 18.52
CA VAL A 306 -23.74 -35.04 17.46
C VAL A 306 -23.14 -33.73 17.99
N ILE A 307 -23.52 -33.27 19.15
CA ILE A 307 -22.95 -32.06 19.77
C ILE A 307 -21.44 -32.21 19.99
N ASN A 308 -21.00 -33.32 20.58
CA ASN A 308 -19.58 -33.56 20.81
C ASN A 308 -18.77 -33.59 19.52
N GLN A 309 -19.31 -34.20 18.45
CA GLN A 309 -18.66 -34.20 17.14
C GLN A 309 -18.54 -32.79 16.57
N LEU A 310 -19.60 -31.98 16.69
CA LEU A 310 -19.59 -30.60 16.21
C LEU A 310 -18.63 -29.73 17.04
N VAL A 311 -18.54 -29.94 18.35
CA VAL A 311 -17.58 -29.25 19.22
C VAL A 311 -16.14 -29.56 18.79
N GLU A 312 -15.81 -30.84 18.53
CA GLU A 312 -14.47 -31.21 18.08
C GLU A 312 -14.14 -30.67 16.69
N GLN A 313 -15.10 -30.65 15.78
CA GLN A 313 -14.95 -30.03 14.45
C GLN A 313 -14.83 -28.51 14.55
N LEU A 314 -15.53 -27.86 15.47
CA LEU A 314 -15.39 -26.43 15.74
C LEU A 314 -13.99 -26.13 16.27
N LYS A 315 -13.52 -26.90 17.27
CA LYS A 315 -12.18 -26.77 17.84
C LYS A 315 -11.07 -26.89 16.79
N ALA A 316 -11.24 -27.79 15.82
CA ALA A 316 -10.29 -28.01 14.74
C ALA A 316 -10.20 -26.82 13.74
N GLN A 317 -11.23 -25.97 13.69
CA GLN A 317 -11.23 -24.76 12.84
C GLN A 317 -10.59 -23.56 13.53
N ILE A 318 -10.35 -23.60 14.86
CA ILE A 318 -9.78 -22.47 15.60
C ILE A 318 -8.34 -22.24 15.14
N PRO A 319 -8.01 -21.05 14.57
CA PRO A 319 -6.67 -20.74 14.13
C PRO A 319 -5.72 -20.63 15.32
N GLN A 320 -4.49 -21.06 15.14
CA GLN A 320 -3.47 -20.80 16.16
C GLN A 320 -3.19 -19.30 16.22
N PRO A 321 -3.37 -18.63 17.38
CA PRO A 321 -3.05 -17.22 17.49
C PRO A 321 -1.55 -17.00 17.29
N PRO A 322 -1.14 -15.85 16.74
CA PRO A 322 0.27 -15.50 16.65
C PRO A 322 0.95 -15.57 18.01
N THR A 323 2.15 -16.11 18.04
CA THR A 323 2.95 -16.22 19.26
C THR A 323 3.90 -15.02 19.42
N ALA A 324 4.48 -14.86 20.62
CA ALA A 324 5.48 -13.84 20.88
C ALA A 324 6.67 -13.92 19.91
N ARG A 325 7.06 -15.12 19.47
CA ARG A 325 8.13 -15.35 18.48
C ARG A 325 7.86 -14.66 17.14
N GLU A 326 6.60 -14.60 16.76
CA GLU A 326 6.16 -14.02 15.51
C GLU A 326 5.96 -12.50 15.58
N LEU A 327 5.61 -12.00 16.76
CA LEU A 327 5.32 -10.59 17.02
C LEU A 327 6.55 -9.81 17.46
N MET A 328 7.53 -10.49 18.11
CA MET A 328 8.67 -9.82 18.71
C MET A 328 9.60 -9.17 17.71
N SER A 329 10.17 -8.04 18.11
CA SER A 329 11.34 -7.46 17.46
C SER A 329 12.60 -8.12 18.01
N SER A 330 13.43 -8.68 17.13
CA SER A 330 14.71 -9.30 17.44
C SER A 330 15.73 -8.85 16.39
N PRO A 331 17.01 -8.67 16.73
CA PRO A 331 17.61 -8.72 18.06
C PRO A 331 17.25 -7.51 18.95
N VAL A 332 17.19 -7.71 20.27
CA VAL A 332 16.92 -6.63 21.22
C VAL A 332 18.21 -5.87 21.51
N ARG A 333 18.18 -4.56 21.38
CA ARG A 333 19.29 -3.70 21.83
C ARG A 333 19.29 -3.62 23.34
N THR A 334 20.39 -4.01 23.94
CA THR A 334 20.59 -4.02 25.39
C THR A 334 21.67 -3.02 25.82
N ILE A 335 21.65 -2.61 27.07
CA ILE A 335 22.67 -1.79 27.72
C ILE A 335 23.07 -2.40 29.04
N LEU A 336 24.25 -2.00 29.54
CA LEU A 336 24.72 -2.43 30.84
C LEU A 336 24.20 -1.51 31.97
N PRO A 337 24.09 -1.96 33.21
CA PRO A 337 23.61 -1.16 34.35
C PRO A 337 24.42 0.10 34.61
N GLU A 338 25.69 0.09 34.25
CA GLU A 338 26.65 1.21 34.45
C GLU A 338 26.59 2.22 33.30
N THR A 339 25.84 1.95 32.22
CA THR A 339 25.65 2.89 31.12
C THR A 339 25.08 4.20 31.67
N THR A 340 25.65 5.35 31.27
CA THR A 340 25.12 6.64 31.74
C THR A 340 23.80 7.00 31.06
N ILE A 341 22.98 7.81 31.74
CA ILE A 341 21.71 8.33 31.21
C ILE A 341 21.90 9.03 29.84
N LYS A 342 22.98 9.82 29.71
CA LYS A 342 23.33 10.48 28.43
C LYS A 342 23.66 9.51 27.31
N GLN A 343 24.37 8.42 27.62
CA GLN A 343 24.66 7.37 26.64
C GLN A 343 23.38 6.61 26.27
N ALA A 344 22.55 6.24 27.24
CA ALA A 344 21.25 5.60 27.02
C ALA A 344 20.34 6.47 26.15
N GLN A 345 20.30 7.80 26.37
CA GLN A 345 19.57 8.74 25.50
C GLN A 345 20.08 8.71 24.07
N ARG A 346 21.40 8.75 23.85
CA ARG A 346 21.98 8.66 22.51
C ARG A 346 21.58 7.38 21.80
N ILE A 347 21.57 6.25 22.51
CA ILE A 347 21.14 4.95 21.98
C ILE A 347 19.65 4.98 21.60
N LEU A 348 18.78 5.52 22.48
CA LEU A 348 17.35 5.68 22.15
C LEU A 348 17.12 6.53 20.91
N LEU A 349 17.82 7.65 20.77
CA LEU A 349 17.71 8.55 19.62
C LEU A 349 18.25 7.90 18.36
N ARG A 350 19.41 7.25 18.46
CA ARG A 350 20.07 6.59 17.31
C ARG A 350 19.20 5.50 16.68
N TYR A 351 18.51 4.73 17.51
CA TYR A 351 17.73 3.56 17.04
C TYR A 351 16.22 3.79 17.04
N GLY A 352 15.76 4.98 17.36
CA GLY A 352 14.32 5.30 17.38
C GLY A 352 13.53 4.51 18.41
N HIS A 353 14.19 3.97 19.43
CA HIS A 353 13.54 3.17 20.48
C HIS A 353 12.86 4.07 21.51
N SER A 354 11.84 3.52 22.14
CA SER A 354 11.13 4.17 23.24
C SER A 354 11.49 3.58 24.62
N GLY A 355 12.42 2.64 24.66
CA GLY A 355 12.99 2.03 25.88
C GLY A 355 14.08 1.04 25.55
N LEU A 356 14.92 0.73 26.53
CA LEU A 356 16.06 -0.18 26.41
C LEU A 356 16.00 -1.25 27.50
N SER A 357 16.38 -2.47 27.14
CA SER A 357 16.56 -3.58 28.08
C SER A 357 17.96 -3.50 28.72
N VAL A 358 18.02 -3.64 30.04
CA VAL A 358 19.27 -3.63 30.79
C VAL A 358 19.64 -5.05 31.14
N VAL A 359 20.85 -5.49 30.75
CA VAL A 359 21.37 -6.84 31.01
C VAL A 359 22.65 -6.77 31.83
N ASP A 360 22.93 -7.82 32.58
CA ASP A 360 24.20 -7.98 33.27
C ASP A 360 25.33 -8.45 32.30
N GLU A 361 26.53 -8.62 32.83
CA GLU A 361 27.71 -9.08 32.07
C GLU A 361 27.51 -10.49 31.46
N THR A 362 26.59 -11.27 31.97
CA THR A 362 26.24 -12.61 31.44
C THR A 362 25.16 -12.57 30.36
N GLY A 363 24.57 -11.39 30.10
CA GLY A 363 23.46 -11.22 29.15
C GLY A 363 22.08 -11.49 29.74
N LYS A 364 21.98 -11.71 31.04
CA LYS A 364 20.70 -11.92 31.73
C LYS A 364 19.97 -10.57 31.89
N LEU A 365 18.69 -10.55 31.60
CA LEU A 365 17.84 -9.38 31.77
C LEU A 365 17.68 -9.04 33.26
N ILE A 366 18.05 -7.81 33.65
CA ILE A 366 17.97 -7.32 35.04
C ILE A 366 17.11 -6.09 35.20
N GLY A 367 16.79 -5.39 34.11
CA GLY A 367 15.99 -4.17 34.17
C GLY A 367 15.53 -3.69 32.79
N MET A 368 14.66 -2.70 32.81
CA MET A 368 14.29 -1.90 31.62
C MET A 368 14.26 -0.43 31.98
N ILE A 369 14.71 0.42 31.04
CA ILE A 369 14.60 1.87 31.18
C ILE A 369 13.83 2.45 29.99
N SER A 370 12.82 3.25 30.28
CA SER A 370 12.00 3.91 29.24
C SER A 370 12.57 5.28 28.88
N ARG A 371 12.11 5.82 27.72
CA ARG A 371 12.42 7.20 27.32
C ARG A 371 12.02 8.19 28.41
N ARG A 372 10.84 8.00 29.02
CA ARG A 372 10.33 8.87 30.09
C ARG A 372 11.29 8.91 31.29
N ASP A 373 11.83 7.75 31.71
CA ASP A 373 12.75 7.68 32.84
C ASP A 373 14.06 8.42 32.53
N ILE A 374 14.57 8.30 31.32
CA ILE A 374 15.74 9.01 30.83
C ILE A 374 15.48 10.50 30.76
N ASP A 375 14.35 10.95 30.22
CA ASP A 375 14.00 12.36 30.10
C ASP A 375 13.83 13.01 31.49
N ILE A 376 13.24 12.29 32.45
CA ILE A 376 13.14 12.72 33.86
C ILE A 376 14.53 12.87 34.48
N ALA A 377 15.40 11.86 34.30
CA ALA A 377 16.76 11.93 34.84
C ALA A 377 17.57 13.11 34.26
N LEU A 378 17.43 13.36 32.96
CA LEU A 378 18.06 14.50 32.29
C LEU A 378 17.51 15.87 32.77
N HIS A 379 16.18 15.96 32.93
CA HIS A 379 15.54 17.15 33.48
C HIS A 379 16.07 17.51 34.89
N HIS A 380 16.35 16.49 35.68
CA HIS A 380 16.96 16.66 37.02
C HIS A 380 18.49 16.86 36.99
N GLY A 381 19.13 16.93 35.81
CA GLY A 381 20.57 17.16 35.67
C GLY A 381 21.44 15.93 35.84
N PHE A 382 20.88 14.74 35.93
CA PHE A 382 21.61 13.48 36.18
C PHE A 382 22.12 12.80 34.89
N SER A 383 22.62 13.55 33.94
CA SER A 383 23.11 13.04 32.66
C SER A 383 24.25 12.00 32.77
N HIS A 384 25.04 12.10 33.85
CA HIS A 384 26.19 11.22 34.14
C HIS A 384 25.85 10.03 35.06
N ALA A 385 24.62 9.99 35.61
CA ALA A 385 24.22 8.88 36.49
C ALA A 385 24.06 7.56 35.71
N PRO A 386 24.37 6.41 36.35
CA PRO A 386 24.17 5.11 35.73
C PRO A 386 22.69 4.74 35.66
N VAL A 387 22.29 4.01 34.59
CA VAL A 387 20.88 3.63 34.35
C VAL A 387 20.31 2.74 35.45
N LYS A 388 21.14 1.99 36.19
CA LYS A 388 20.68 1.12 37.31
C LYS A 388 19.89 1.87 38.37
N GLY A 389 20.11 3.19 38.55
CA GLY A 389 19.39 4.03 39.49
C GLY A 389 18.01 4.46 39.05
N TYR A 390 17.67 4.27 37.76
CA TYR A 390 16.43 4.76 37.12
C TYR A 390 15.65 3.67 36.41
N MET A 391 16.23 2.47 36.21
CA MET A 391 15.56 1.36 35.53
C MET A 391 14.52 0.70 36.42
N SER A 392 13.49 0.16 35.81
CA SER A 392 12.54 -0.76 36.48
C SER A 392 13.12 -2.15 36.52
N SER A 393 13.15 -2.76 37.71
CA SER A 393 13.65 -4.14 37.94
C SER A 393 12.54 -5.18 38.11
N ASN A 394 11.30 -4.77 38.43
CA ASN A 394 10.14 -5.67 38.50
C ASN A 394 9.56 -5.88 37.10
N LEU A 395 10.17 -6.79 36.35
CA LEU A 395 9.81 -7.02 34.95
C LEU A 395 8.80 -8.15 34.80
N LYS A 396 7.82 -7.95 33.94
CA LYS A 396 7.00 -9.03 33.38
C LYS A 396 7.65 -9.49 32.10
N THR A 397 7.85 -10.79 31.95
CA THR A 397 8.50 -11.43 30.83
C THR A 397 7.63 -12.53 30.27
N ILE A 398 7.80 -12.86 29.01
CA ILE A 398 7.05 -13.91 28.31
C ILE A 398 8.01 -14.87 27.61
N SER A 399 7.53 -16.07 27.26
CA SER A 399 8.26 -17.00 26.41
C SER A 399 7.97 -16.76 24.93
N PRO A 400 8.81 -17.23 24.00
CA PRO A 400 8.55 -17.14 22.55
C PRO A 400 7.24 -17.78 22.12
N GLU A 401 6.76 -18.78 22.85
CA GLU A 401 5.53 -19.54 22.55
C GLU A 401 4.27 -18.91 23.17
N THR A 402 4.40 -17.79 23.90
CA THR A 402 3.26 -17.11 24.52
C THR A 402 2.31 -16.57 23.43
N PRO A 403 1.01 -16.95 23.43
CA PRO A 403 0.06 -16.53 22.41
C PRO A 403 -0.41 -15.07 22.60
N LEU A 404 -0.83 -14.43 21.52
CA LEU A 404 -1.26 -13.03 21.49
C LEU A 404 -2.31 -12.66 22.56
N PRO A 405 -3.40 -13.43 22.81
CA PRO A 405 -4.38 -13.06 23.84
C PRO A 405 -3.76 -12.96 25.24
N THR A 406 -2.80 -13.83 25.56
CA THR A 406 -2.08 -13.77 26.85
C THR A 406 -1.19 -12.53 26.91
N ILE A 407 -0.53 -12.17 25.79
CA ILE A 407 0.30 -10.95 25.68
C ILE A 407 -0.57 -9.71 25.93
N GLU A 408 -1.75 -9.63 25.31
CA GLU A 408 -2.72 -8.54 25.49
C GLU A 408 -3.17 -8.44 26.94
N SER A 409 -3.60 -9.54 27.52
CA SER A 409 -4.02 -9.60 28.94
C SER A 409 -2.94 -9.06 29.87
N LEU A 410 -1.68 -9.48 29.67
CA LEU A 410 -0.54 -8.99 30.46
C LEU A 410 -0.30 -7.49 30.29
N MET A 411 -0.36 -6.99 29.04
CA MET A 411 -0.15 -5.57 28.77
C MET A 411 -1.25 -4.69 29.37
N VAL A 412 -2.50 -5.13 29.32
CA VAL A 412 -3.66 -4.40 29.88
C VAL A 412 -3.64 -4.48 31.40
N THR A 413 -3.50 -5.69 31.98
CA THR A 413 -3.57 -5.90 33.44
C THR A 413 -2.49 -5.12 34.19
N TYR A 414 -1.29 -5.05 33.63
CA TYR A 414 -0.16 -4.39 34.29
C TYR A 414 0.17 -2.99 33.73
N ASP A 415 -0.63 -2.48 32.79
CA ASP A 415 -0.42 -1.22 32.06
C ASP A 415 1.02 -1.07 31.50
N ILE A 416 1.55 -2.13 30.94
CA ILE A 416 2.88 -2.18 30.38
C ILE A 416 2.86 -2.15 28.86
N GLY A 417 3.71 -1.31 28.29
CA GLY A 417 3.79 -1.14 26.83
C GLY A 417 4.82 -2.03 26.15
N ARG A 418 5.56 -2.86 26.92
CA ARG A 418 6.65 -3.72 26.40
C ARG A 418 6.82 -4.95 27.26
N LEU A 419 6.99 -6.11 26.61
CA LEU A 419 7.23 -7.37 27.22
C LEU A 419 8.51 -8.00 26.65
N PRO A 420 9.59 -8.12 27.42
CA PRO A 420 10.77 -8.88 27.04
C PRO A 420 10.43 -10.36 26.85
N VAL A 421 10.95 -10.95 25.78
CA VAL A 421 10.78 -12.37 25.47
C VAL A 421 12.05 -13.12 25.87
N LEU A 422 11.91 -14.08 26.78
CA LEU A 422 13.02 -14.89 27.27
C LEU A 422 12.91 -16.33 26.79
N GLU A 423 14.00 -16.87 26.27
CA GLU A 423 14.16 -18.30 25.92
C GLU A 423 15.31 -18.86 26.73
N ASN A 424 15.05 -19.86 27.53
CA ASN A 424 16.05 -20.45 28.46
C ASN A 424 16.75 -19.41 29.36
N GLY A 425 16.01 -18.36 29.79
CA GLY A 425 16.54 -17.29 30.62
C GLY A 425 17.34 -16.20 29.88
N GLN A 426 17.53 -16.34 28.58
CA GLN A 426 18.18 -15.36 27.69
C GLN A 426 17.18 -14.49 27.01
N LEU A 427 17.49 -13.19 26.84
CA LEU A 427 16.64 -12.23 26.13
C LEU A 427 16.76 -12.44 24.62
N VAL A 428 15.69 -12.94 24.00
CA VAL A 428 15.65 -13.24 22.55
C VAL A 428 14.84 -12.23 21.73
N GLY A 429 13.92 -11.50 22.38
CA GLY A 429 13.05 -10.55 21.67
C GLY A 429 12.35 -9.58 22.62
N ILE A 430 11.62 -8.65 22.06
CA ILE A 430 10.72 -7.74 22.78
C ILE A 430 9.45 -7.54 21.98
N VAL A 431 8.29 -7.68 22.64
CA VAL A 431 6.97 -7.37 22.06
C VAL A 431 6.51 -6.05 22.63
N THR A 432 6.07 -5.14 21.76
CA THR A 432 5.56 -3.82 22.15
C THR A 432 4.05 -3.70 21.92
N ARG A 433 3.39 -2.75 22.62
CA ARG A 433 1.96 -2.42 22.40
C ARG A 433 1.64 -2.14 20.91
N THR A 434 2.57 -1.53 20.19
CA THR A 434 2.41 -1.27 18.76
C THR A 434 2.37 -2.56 17.92
N ASP A 435 3.13 -3.58 18.32
CA ASP A 435 3.14 -4.86 17.60
C ASP A 435 1.82 -5.60 17.80
N VAL A 436 1.29 -5.57 19.03
CA VAL A 436 -0.04 -6.11 19.37
C VAL A 436 -1.15 -5.39 18.60
N LEU A 437 -1.21 -4.05 18.69
CA LEU A 437 -2.23 -3.25 17.99
C LEU A 437 -2.23 -3.48 16.48
N ARG A 438 -1.04 -3.64 15.90
CA ARG A 438 -0.92 -3.91 14.46
C ARG A 438 -1.49 -5.27 14.10
N GLN A 439 -1.21 -6.31 14.90
CA GLN A 439 -1.74 -7.64 14.66
C GLN A 439 -3.28 -7.65 14.76
N LEU A 440 -3.84 -7.02 15.78
CA LEU A 440 -5.29 -6.85 15.94
C LEU A 440 -5.93 -6.10 14.77
N HIS A 441 -5.22 -5.13 14.21
CA HIS A 441 -5.71 -4.40 13.04
C HIS A 441 -5.64 -5.24 11.76
N GLN A 442 -4.62 -6.10 11.62
CA GLN A 442 -4.50 -7.02 10.49
C GLN A 442 -5.57 -8.12 10.57
N ASP A 443 -5.87 -8.62 11.74
CA ASP A 443 -6.90 -9.65 11.96
C ASP A 443 -8.30 -9.08 11.65
N LYS A 444 -8.62 -7.87 12.08
CA LYS A 444 -9.89 -7.19 11.74
C LYS A 444 -10.04 -6.89 10.25
N THR A 445 -8.96 -6.59 9.54
CA THR A 445 -9.01 -6.37 8.08
C THR A 445 -9.16 -7.67 7.29
N GLN A 446 -8.83 -8.84 7.84
CA GLN A 446 -9.08 -10.14 7.20
C GLN A 446 -10.54 -10.58 7.27
N THR A 447 -11.32 -10.08 8.24
CA THR A 447 -12.73 -10.42 8.44
C THR A 447 -13.67 -9.72 7.45
N PHE A 448 -13.24 -8.63 6.83
CA PHE A 448 -14.04 -7.84 5.89
C PHE A 448 -13.96 -8.34 4.43
N GLN A 449 -14.11 -9.65 4.19
CA GLN A 449 -14.35 -10.16 2.85
C GLN A 449 -15.82 -9.95 2.44
N ARG A 450 -16.13 -8.78 1.86
CA ARG A 450 -17.33 -8.62 1.03
C ARG A 450 -16.92 -8.33 -0.41
N PRO A 451 -17.38 -9.13 -1.36
CA PRO A 451 -17.32 -8.77 -2.77
C PRO A 451 -18.48 -7.81 -3.05
N GLN A 452 -18.20 -6.59 -3.47
CA GLN A 452 -19.12 -5.66 -4.15
C GLN A 452 -19.20 -4.21 -3.65
N THR A 453 -18.09 -3.63 -3.23
CA THR A 453 -17.90 -2.21 -3.47
C THR A 453 -16.55 -2.01 -4.11
N PRO A 454 -16.42 -1.31 -5.25
CA PRO A 454 -15.16 -1.20 -5.99
C PRO A 454 -14.08 -0.36 -5.31
N GLU A 455 -14.27 0.12 -4.08
CA GLU A 455 -13.44 1.19 -3.51
C GLU A 455 -12.75 0.89 -2.16
N LEU A 456 -12.85 -0.34 -1.63
CA LEU A 456 -12.11 -0.72 -0.41
C LEU A 456 -11.26 -1.96 -0.68
N HIS A 457 -10.05 -1.73 -1.20
CA HIS A 457 -9.08 -2.78 -1.44
C HIS A 457 -8.36 -3.19 -0.15
N TYR A 458 -8.41 -4.47 0.17
CA TYR A 458 -7.79 -5.07 1.36
C TYR A 458 -6.35 -5.49 1.08
N CYS A 459 -5.51 -5.47 2.12
CA CYS A 459 -4.17 -6.03 2.04
C CYS A 459 -4.26 -7.49 1.57
N PRO A 460 -3.56 -7.90 0.49
CA PRO A 460 -3.70 -9.23 -0.08
C PRO A 460 -3.31 -10.34 0.90
N LEU A 461 -4.12 -11.39 0.98
CA LEU A 461 -3.82 -12.57 1.78
C LEU A 461 -2.49 -13.24 1.36
N PRO A 462 -1.76 -13.88 2.26
CA PRO A 462 -0.49 -14.56 1.95
C PRO A 462 -0.60 -15.55 0.79
N GLN A 463 -1.69 -16.30 0.72
CA GLN A 463 -1.97 -17.24 -0.38
C GLN A 463 -2.15 -16.50 -1.72
N VAL A 464 -2.80 -15.34 -1.73
CA VAL A 464 -2.98 -14.49 -2.92
C VAL A 464 -1.64 -13.94 -3.37
N MET A 465 -0.80 -13.44 -2.44
CA MET A 465 0.53 -12.93 -2.75
C MET A 465 1.47 -14.03 -3.26
N GLY A 466 1.46 -15.21 -2.65
CA GLY A 466 2.23 -16.36 -3.11
C GLY A 466 1.82 -16.82 -4.51
N LYS A 467 0.52 -16.81 -4.80
CA LYS A 467 -0.03 -17.09 -6.14
C LYS A 467 0.39 -16.00 -7.13
N MET A 468 0.25 -14.73 -6.75
CA MET A 468 0.64 -13.57 -7.57
C MET A 468 2.13 -13.61 -7.94
N LEU A 469 3.04 -13.89 -7.00
CA LEU A 469 4.46 -14.04 -7.29
C LEU A 469 4.73 -15.16 -8.31
N ARG A 470 4.08 -16.31 -8.15
CA ARG A 470 4.28 -17.46 -9.04
C ARG A 470 3.74 -17.25 -10.45
N GLU A 471 2.58 -16.59 -10.59
CA GLU A 471 1.89 -16.44 -11.87
C GLU A 471 2.36 -15.20 -12.64
N ARG A 472 2.90 -14.18 -11.95
CA ARG A 472 3.23 -12.88 -12.56
C ARG A 472 4.71 -12.64 -12.79
N LEU A 473 5.59 -13.36 -12.09
CA LEU A 473 7.02 -13.33 -12.38
C LEU A 473 7.35 -14.36 -13.47
N THR A 474 8.41 -14.07 -14.24
CA THR A 474 8.90 -15.05 -15.21
C THR A 474 9.30 -16.35 -14.50
N PRO A 475 9.08 -17.55 -15.09
CA PRO A 475 9.42 -18.82 -14.44
C PRO A 475 10.90 -18.91 -14.02
N GLN A 476 11.79 -18.30 -14.79
CA GLN A 476 13.21 -18.24 -14.51
C GLN A 476 13.51 -17.42 -13.26
N LEU A 477 12.93 -16.24 -13.17
CA LEU A 477 13.07 -15.37 -12.00
C LEU A 477 12.49 -16.03 -10.74
N TRP A 478 11.31 -16.64 -10.85
CA TRP A 478 10.70 -17.37 -9.74
C TRP A 478 11.60 -18.49 -9.23
N ARG A 479 12.29 -19.22 -10.14
CA ARG A 479 13.27 -20.24 -9.77
C ARG A 479 14.43 -19.66 -8.98
N VAL A 480 14.99 -18.52 -9.40
CA VAL A 480 16.08 -17.84 -8.67
C VAL A 480 15.62 -17.45 -7.26
N LEU A 481 14.44 -16.83 -7.12
CA LEU A 481 13.90 -16.44 -5.82
C LEU A 481 13.63 -17.63 -4.91
N THR A 482 13.13 -18.74 -5.47
CA THR A 482 12.89 -19.99 -4.71
C THR A 482 14.21 -20.61 -4.24
N THR A 483 15.24 -20.63 -5.07
CA THR A 483 16.58 -21.10 -4.71
C THR A 483 17.17 -20.25 -3.59
N ALA A 484 17.05 -18.93 -3.70
CA ALA A 484 17.50 -17.98 -2.67
C ALA A 484 16.75 -18.18 -1.34
N SER A 485 15.42 -18.39 -1.41
CA SER A 485 14.59 -18.67 -0.23
C SER A 485 15.03 -19.97 0.47
N GLN A 486 15.22 -21.03 -0.28
CA GLN A 486 15.68 -22.33 0.27
C GLN A 486 17.07 -22.26 0.91
N ALA A 487 18.00 -21.52 0.28
CA ALA A 487 19.33 -21.30 0.81
C ALA A 487 19.32 -20.50 2.13
N ALA A 488 18.48 -19.46 2.22
CA ALA A 488 18.25 -18.69 3.44
C ALA A 488 17.60 -19.56 4.54
N GLN A 489 16.59 -20.33 4.20
CA GLN A 489 15.82 -21.16 5.14
C GLN A 489 16.69 -22.28 5.76
N LYS A 490 17.60 -22.90 4.99
CA LYS A 490 18.57 -23.88 5.51
C LYS A 490 19.47 -23.32 6.63
N ARG A 491 19.67 -22.00 6.66
CA ARG A 491 20.46 -21.29 7.68
C ARG A 491 19.60 -20.72 8.81
N GLY A 492 18.27 -20.95 8.79
CA GLY A 492 17.33 -20.34 9.74
C GLY A 492 17.14 -18.85 9.55
N TRP A 493 17.43 -18.29 8.35
CA TRP A 493 17.25 -16.89 8.04
C TRP A 493 15.92 -16.62 7.35
N HIS A 494 15.42 -15.40 7.46
CA HIS A 494 14.25 -14.95 6.75
C HIS A 494 14.69 -14.11 5.54
N LEU A 495 14.11 -14.41 4.38
CA LEU A 495 14.34 -13.67 3.14
C LEU A 495 13.09 -12.92 2.73
N TYR A 496 13.28 -11.67 2.32
CA TYR A 496 12.20 -10.78 1.90
C TYR A 496 12.51 -10.15 0.54
N LEU A 497 11.50 -10.11 -0.33
CA LEU A 497 11.46 -9.21 -1.49
C LEU A 497 10.99 -7.85 -0.98
N VAL A 498 11.68 -6.74 -1.31
CA VAL A 498 11.40 -5.42 -0.72
C VAL A 498 11.37 -4.30 -1.76
N GLY A 499 10.86 -3.15 -1.36
CA GLY A 499 11.01 -1.89 -2.10
C GLY A 499 10.27 -1.81 -3.41
N GLY A 500 10.98 -1.34 -4.45
CA GLY A 500 10.43 -1.09 -5.78
C GLY A 500 9.80 -2.32 -6.44
N GLY A 501 10.42 -3.49 -6.27
CA GLY A 501 9.90 -4.74 -6.82
C GLY A 501 8.52 -5.12 -6.27
N VAL A 502 8.29 -4.91 -4.95
CA VAL A 502 6.98 -5.14 -4.32
C VAL A 502 5.96 -4.12 -4.81
N ARG A 503 6.31 -2.83 -4.80
CA ARG A 503 5.44 -1.76 -5.30
C ARG A 503 5.01 -2.01 -6.75
N ASP A 504 5.95 -2.30 -7.64
CA ASP A 504 5.68 -2.46 -9.06
C ASP A 504 4.88 -3.74 -9.33
N LEU A 505 5.07 -4.79 -8.52
CA LEU A 505 4.24 -6.00 -8.53
C LEU A 505 2.77 -5.68 -8.16
N LEU A 506 2.57 -4.82 -7.17
CA LEU A 506 1.23 -4.46 -6.69
C LEU A 506 0.50 -3.48 -7.64
N LEU A 507 1.23 -2.58 -8.32
CA LEU A 507 0.67 -1.60 -9.24
C LEU A 507 0.37 -2.15 -10.64
N ALA A 508 1.03 -3.23 -11.04
CA ALA A 508 0.89 -3.74 -12.39
C ALA A 508 -0.45 -4.46 -12.62
N ASP A 509 -0.91 -4.45 -13.87
CA ASP A 509 -2.12 -5.14 -14.31
C ASP A 509 -2.12 -6.63 -13.86
N PRO A 510 -3.15 -7.11 -13.15
CA PRO A 510 -3.23 -8.48 -12.62
C PRO A 510 -3.07 -9.58 -13.68
N THR A 511 -3.30 -9.27 -14.94
CA THR A 511 -3.29 -10.24 -16.05
C THR A 511 -1.94 -10.35 -16.76
N LYS A 512 -0.96 -9.49 -16.46
CA LYS A 512 0.32 -9.41 -17.18
C LYS A 512 1.49 -9.98 -16.37
N ILE A 513 2.37 -10.69 -17.08
CA ILE A 513 3.69 -11.06 -16.55
C ILE A 513 4.53 -9.80 -16.41
N ILE A 514 5.28 -9.68 -15.31
CA ILE A 514 6.11 -8.53 -15.00
C ILE A 514 7.57 -8.94 -15.16
N GLU A 515 8.30 -8.18 -15.95
CA GLU A 515 9.75 -8.27 -16.04
C GLU A 515 10.37 -7.29 -15.04
N LEU A 516 10.70 -7.80 -13.85
CA LEU A 516 11.49 -7.06 -12.88
C LEU A 516 12.96 -7.18 -13.26
N GLN A 517 13.60 -6.08 -13.58
CA GLN A 517 15.01 -6.03 -13.95
C GLN A 517 15.93 -5.68 -12.76
N ASP A 518 15.37 -5.04 -11.74
CA ASP A 518 16.06 -4.58 -10.54
C ASP A 518 15.30 -5.10 -9.31
N ILE A 519 15.94 -5.99 -8.56
CA ILE A 519 15.31 -6.73 -7.47
C ILE A 519 16.10 -6.54 -6.18
N ASP A 520 15.43 -5.99 -5.18
CA ASP A 520 15.96 -5.84 -3.83
C ASP A 520 15.54 -7.02 -2.95
N LEU A 521 16.49 -7.76 -2.43
CA LEU A 521 16.28 -8.80 -1.42
C LEU A 521 16.93 -8.38 -0.09
N VAL A 522 16.23 -8.64 1.01
CA VAL A 522 16.73 -8.39 2.36
C VAL A 522 16.75 -9.70 3.15
N VAL A 523 17.89 -10.01 3.73
CA VAL A 523 18.08 -11.14 4.65
C VAL A 523 17.99 -10.63 6.07
N ASP A 524 17.02 -11.13 6.84
CA ASP A 524 16.92 -10.91 8.28
C ASP A 524 17.42 -12.15 9.02
N LYS A 525 18.53 -11.96 9.74
CA LYS A 525 19.18 -13.01 10.55
C LYS A 525 18.87 -12.71 12.02
N ALA A 526 18.14 -13.60 12.69
CA ALA A 526 17.99 -13.51 14.13
C ALA A 526 19.39 -13.63 14.81
N TYR A 527 19.95 -12.50 15.23
CA TYR A 527 21.25 -12.46 15.91
C TYR A 527 21.07 -12.53 17.42
N PRO A 528 21.79 -13.42 18.12
CA PRO A 528 22.27 -13.11 19.44
C PRO A 528 23.46 -12.16 19.31
N ILE A 529 23.38 -10.94 19.82
CA ILE A 529 24.52 -9.99 19.79
C ILE A 529 25.57 -10.47 20.79
N PRO A 530 26.84 -10.68 20.37
CA PRO A 530 27.91 -11.01 21.31
C PRO A 530 28.14 -9.81 22.26
N LEU A 531 28.12 -10.03 23.55
CA LEU A 531 28.41 -9.02 24.59
C LEU A 531 29.72 -8.24 24.38
N LYS A 532 30.69 -8.82 23.70
CA LYS A 532 31.98 -8.17 23.37
C LYS A 532 31.84 -6.98 22.41
N ALA A 533 30.82 -6.88 21.59
CA ALA A 533 30.61 -5.73 20.72
C ALA A 533 30.08 -4.49 21.48
N LEU A 534 29.50 -4.67 22.67
CA LEU A 534 29.01 -3.59 23.54
C LEU A 534 30.12 -2.93 24.37
N GLN A 535 31.29 -3.58 24.53
CA GLN A 535 32.42 -3.07 25.30
C GLN A 535 33.34 -2.14 24.50
N ALA A 536 33.26 -2.17 23.16
CA ALA A 536 34.12 -1.34 22.31
C ALA A 536 33.77 0.17 22.30
N ASP A 537 32.56 0.54 22.77
CA ASP A 537 32.13 1.95 22.85
C ASP A 537 32.47 2.64 24.20
N SER A 538 33.20 2.01 25.11
CA SER A 538 33.45 2.52 26.48
C SER A 538 34.77 3.25 26.70
N THR A 539 35.65 3.37 25.67
CA THR A 539 36.89 4.14 25.83
C THR A 539 37.16 5.05 24.62
N GLU A 540 37.30 6.30 24.96
CA GLU A 540 37.81 7.41 24.13
C GLU A 540 38.86 7.00 23.10
N SER A 541 38.48 7.02 21.80
CA SER A 541 39.32 7.52 20.74
C SER A 541 38.50 7.79 19.49
N LEU A 542 38.40 9.07 19.14
CA LEU A 542 37.71 9.62 17.97
C LEU A 542 38.38 9.31 16.62
N GLU A 543 39.30 8.37 16.53
CA GLU A 543 40.17 8.27 15.36
C GLU A 543 40.12 6.97 14.53
N THR A 544 39.40 5.93 14.94
CA THR A 544 39.18 4.77 14.08
C THR A 544 37.76 4.25 14.17
N PRO A 545 36.99 4.27 13.05
CA PRO A 545 35.67 3.64 13.06
C PRO A 545 35.83 2.14 13.31
N PRO A 546 34.93 1.48 14.08
CA PRO A 546 34.99 0.04 14.30
C PRO A 546 35.00 -0.68 12.95
N GLN A 547 35.93 -1.62 12.78
CA GLN A 547 35.97 -2.45 11.58
C GLN A 547 34.70 -3.28 11.51
N VAL A 548 33.77 -2.85 10.67
CA VAL A 548 32.55 -3.61 10.34
C VAL A 548 33.00 -4.91 9.67
N PRO A 549 32.57 -6.09 10.15
CA PRO A 549 32.94 -7.35 9.50
C PRO A 549 32.55 -7.29 8.02
N GLU A 550 33.47 -7.62 7.12
CA GLU A 550 33.24 -7.60 5.66
C GLU A 550 32.20 -8.62 5.18
N THR A 551 31.67 -9.43 6.07
CA THR A 551 30.74 -10.54 5.79
C THR A 551 29.42 -10.36 6.55
N GLY A 552 28.39 -9.82 5.86
CA GLY A 552 27.01 -9.84 6.31
C GLY A 552 26.21 -11.00 5.71
N ALA A 553 25.06 -11.33 6.31
CA ALA A 553 24.19 -12.43 5.85
C ALA A 553 23.78 -12.30 4.36
N GLY A 554 23.55 -11.08 3.89
CA GLY A 554 23.28 -10.82 2.47
C GLY A 554 24.44 -11.19 1.56
N VAL A 555 25.67 -10.88 1.97
CA VAL A 555 26.89 -11.23 1.22
C VAL A 555 27.11 -12.74 1.22
N GLU A 556 26.87 -13.41 2.35
CA GLU A 556 26.98 -14.87 2.46
C GLU A 556 25.98 -15.58 1.56
N LEU A 557 24.73 -15.13 1.54
CA LEU A 557 23.70 -15.68 0.66
C LEU A 557 24.03 -15.45 -0.82
N ALA A 558 24.53 -14.26 -1.16
CA ALA A 558 24.93 -13.95 -2.54
C ALA A 558 26.08 -14.84 -3.04
N ARG A 559 27.07 -15.14 -2.17
CA ARG A 559 28.17 -16.07 -2.49
C ARG A 559 27.66 -17.50 -2.70
N GLU A 560 26.69 -17.96 -1.91
CA GLU A 560 26.09 -19.28 -2.12
C GLU A 560 25.31 -19.32 -3.44
N LEU A 561 24.53 -18.29 -3.75
CA LEU A 561 23.78 -18.21 -5.01
C LEU A 561 24.72 -18.19 -6.22
N GLN A 562 25.88 -17.56 -6.11
CA GLN A 562 26.91 -17.59 -7.16
C GLN A 562 27.38 -19.03 -7.46
N GLN A 563 27.38 -19.93 -6.47
CA GLN A 563 27.74 -21.34 -6.71
C GLN A 563 26.67 -22.08 -7.54
N TYR A 564 25.39 -21.72 -7.34
CA TYR A 564 24.28 -22.29 -8.16
C TYR A 564 24.22 -21.66 -9.56
N TYR A 565 24.70 -20.42 -9.71
CA TYR A 565 24.73 -19.67 -10.97
C TYR A 565 26.14 -19.19 -11.30
N PRO A 566 27.04 -20.06 -11.82
CA PRO A 566 28.46 -19.73 -11.96
C PRO A 566 28.76 -18.63 -12.98
N ASN A 567 27.84 -18.35 -13.91
CA ASN A 567 27.98 -17.27 -14.90
C ASN A 567 27.60 -15.88 -14.37
N VAL A 568 27.11 -15.77 -13.13
CA VAL A 568 26.71 -14.49 -12.54
C VAL A 568 27.93 -13.74 -12.04
N ARG A 569 27.95 -12.43 -12.30
CA ARG A 569 28.97 -11.54 -11.73
C ARG A 569 28.54 -11.10 -10.33
N LEU A 570 29.33 -11.43 -9.32
CA LEU A 570 29.13 -10.97 -7.95
C LEU A 570 29.93 -9.68 -7.70
N GLN A 571 29.26 -8.67 -7.17
CA GLN A 571 29.87 -7.42 -6.69
C GLN A 571 29.52 -7.23 -5.21
N VAL A 572 30.53 -7.13 -4.34
CA VAL A 572 30.34 -7.02 -2.88
C VAL A 572 30.64 -5.59 -2.43
N HIS A 573 29.71 -5.03 -1.64
CA HIS A 573 29.83 -3.73 -0.99
C HIS A 573 29.91 -3.93 0.53
N GLY A 574 31.07 -4.41 1.01
CA GLY A 574 31.26 -4.85 2.40
C GLY A 574 30.89 -3.80 3.47
N ARG A 575 31.23 -2.52 3.25
CA ARG A 575 30.87 -1.42 4.15
C ARG A 575 29.37 -1.30 4.43
N PHE A 576 28.54 -1.72 3.48
CA PHE A 576 27.08 -1.64 3.56
C PHE A 576 26.42 -3.01 3.77
N GLN A 577 27.21 -4.08 3.93
CA GLN A 577 26.73 -5.47 4.05
C GLN A 577 25.76 -5.86 2.93
N THR A 578 26.05 -5.42 1.71
CA THR A 578 25.25 -5.70 0.50
C THR A 578 26.10 -6.39 -0.55
N ALA A 579 25.47 -7.19 -1.38
CA ALA A 579 26.07 -7.80 -2.56
C ALA A 579 25.09 -7.73 -3.73
N ALA A 580 25.61 -7.49 -4.92
CA ALA A 580 24.85 -7.50 -6.16
C ALA A 580 25.22 -8.71 -7.01
N LEU A 581 24.21 -9.39 -7.53
CA LEU A 581 24.33 -10.44 -8.54
C LEU A 581 23.85 -9.89 -9.88
N LEU A 582 24.75 -9.91 -10.88
CA LEU A 582 24.49 -9.37 -12.21
C LEU A 582 24.54 -10.48 -13.26
N TRP A 583 23.42 -10.69 -13.94
CA TRP A 583 23.35 -11.40 -15.22
C TRP A 583 23.46 -10.38 -16.36
N HIS A 584 24.29 -10.64 -17.33
CA HIS A 584 24.48 -9.76 -18.48
C HIS A 584 24.25 -10.54 -19.78
N LYS A 585 23.17 -10.23 -20.50
CA LYS A 585 22.77 -10.92 -21.74
C LYS A 585 22.73 -12.45 -21.57
N ASP A 586 22.27 -12.92 -20.41
CA ASP A 586 22.07 -14.33 -20.13
C ASP A 586 20.95 -14.87 -21.02
N SER A 587 21.07 -16.14 -21.47
CA SER A 587 20.13 -16.76 -22.40
C SER A 587 18.72 -16.98 -21.81
N GLU A 588 18.60 -17.14 -20.48
CA GLU A 588 17.34 -17.38 -19.79
C GLU A 588 16.83 -16.19 -19.00
N LEU A 589 17.72 -15.42 -18.38
CA LEU A 589 17.42 -14.31 -17.47
C LEU A 589 17.64 -12.92 -18.09
N GLY A 590 18.24 -12.85 -19.28
CA GLY A 590 18.54 -11.59 -19.96
C GLY A 590 19.56 -10.76 -19.18
N SER A 591 19.26 -9.49 -18.94
CA SER A 591 20.05 -8.61 -18.08
C SER A 591 19.27 -8.37 -16.78
N LEU A 592 19.61 -9.09 -15.73
CA LEU A 592 18.97 -9.06 -14.43
C LEU A 592 19.96 -8.59 -13.36
N TRP A 593 19.49 -7.73 -12.47
CA TRP A 593 20.21 -7.24 -11.30
C TRP A 593 19.48 -7.63 -10.02
N ILE A 594 20.15 -8.32 -9.11
CA ILE A 594 19.61 -8.67 -7.79
C ILE A 594 20.54 -8.14 -6.71
N ASP A 595 20.04 -7.17 -5.95
CA ASP A 595 20.73 -6.66 -4.77
C ASP A 595 20.29 -7.45 -3.54
N ILE A 596 21.24 -8.00 -2.79
CA ILE A 596 20.99 -8.77 -1.57
C ILE A 596 21.65 -8.04 -0.41
N ALA A 597 20.84 -7.49 0.47
CA ALA A 597 21.28 -6.76 1.65
C ALA A 597 21.01 -7.56 2.93
N THR A 598 21.85 -7.37 3.94
CA THR A 598 21.49 -7.72 5.32
C THR A 598 20.54 -6.68 5.87
N ALA A 599 19.45 -7.08 6.54
CA ALA A 599 18.54 -6.16 7.21
C ALA A 599 19.33 -5.24 8.16
N ARG A 600 19.14 -3.93 8.04
CA ARG A 600 19.98 -2.94 8.73
C ARG A 600 19.23 -1.68 9.11
N THR A 601 19.76 -0.97 10.12
CA THR A 601 19.40 0.41 10.41
C THR A 601 20.46 1.37 9.87
N GLU A 602 20.07 2.62 9.64
CA GLU A 602 20.95 3.70 9.20
C GLU A 602 20.86 4.85 10.19
N PHE A 603 22.00 5.42 10.57
CA PHE A 603 22.09 6.58 11.43
C PHE A 603 22.90 7.68 10.73
N TYR A 604 22.37 8.88 10.70
CA TYR A 604 23.02 10.06 10.13
C TYR A 604 23.61 10.91 11.27
N PRO A 605 24.96 10.94 11.44
CA PRO A 605 25.61 11.68 12.55
C PRO A 605 25.31 13.18 12.53
N TYR A 606 25.12 13.74 11.34
CA TYR A 606 24.72 15.11 11.09
C TYR A 606 23.91 15.18 9.78
N PRO A 607 23.17 16.27 9.53
CA PRO A 607 22.39 16.40 8.30
C PRO A 607 23.20 16.19 7.04
N ALA A 608 22.67 15.41 6.11
CA ALA A 608 23.30 15.07 4.83
C ALA A 608 24.64 14.28 4.92
N ALA A 609 24.96 13.70 6.08
CA ALA A 609 26.14 12.83 6.26
C ALA A 609 26.00 11.51 5.50
N ASN A 610 27.12 10.77 5.42
CA ASN A 610 27.04 9.37 5.09
C ASN A 610 26.42 8.59 6.25
N PRO A 611 25.45 7.71 6.01
CA PRO A 611 24.87 6.91 7.07
C PRO A 611 25.89 5.90 7.62
N GLU A 612 25.90 5.76 8.93
CA GLU A 612 26.46 4.61 9.61
C GLU A 612 25.45 3.48 9.60
N VAL A 613 25.87 2.28 9.21
CA VAL A 613 24.97 1.13 9.03
C VAL A 613 25.29 0.05 10.08
N GLU A 614 24.23 -0.52 10.66
CA GLU A 614 24.32 -1.65 11.57
C GLU A 614 23.25 -2.69 11.24
N ALA A 615 23.58 -3.99 11.40
CA ALA A 615 22.60 -5.07 11.21
C ALA A 615 21.42 -4.91 12.18
N SER A 616 20.21 -5.13 11.67
CA SER A 616 18.97 -4.93 12.44
C SER A 616 17.85 -5.82 11.89
N SER A 617 16.61 -5.64 12.36
CA SER A 617 15.45 -6.38 11.87
C SER A 617 14.92 -5.82 10.56
N ILE A 618 14.11 -6.63 9.84
CA ILE A 618 13.41 -6.19 8.61
C ILE A 618 12.57 -4.93 8.85
N ARG A 619 11.93 -4.78 10.01
CA ARG A 619 11.16 -3.59 10.36
C ARG A 619 11.99 -2.31 10.36
N GLN A 620 13.20 -2.36 10.93
CA GLN A 620 14.13 -1.22 10.94
C GLN A 620 14.68 -0.94 9.54
N ASP A 621 14.91 -1.98 8.75
CA ASP A 621 15.32 -1.82 7.35
C ASP A 621 14.24 -1.10 6.52
N LEU A 622 12.98 -1.44 6.74
CA LEU A 622 11.88 -0.74 6.07
C LEU A 622 11.69 0.69 6.58
N TYR A 623 11.91 0.95 7.91
CA TYR A 623 11.76 2.28 8.50
C TYR A 623 12.78 3.32 7.99
N ARG A 624 14.00 2.90 7.63
CA ARG A 624 15.05 3.79 7.09
C ARG A 624 14.81 4.21 5.63
N ARG A 625 13.87 3.60 4.93
CA ARG A 625 13.58 3.88 3.51
C ARG A 625 12.99 5.27 3.33
N ASP A 626 12.79 5.67 2.08
CA ASP A 626 12.34 7.01 1.72
C ASP A 626 10.83 7.23 1.93
N PHE A 627 10.00 6.37 1.32
CA PHE A 627 8.55 6.54 1.30
C PHE A 627 7.82 5.26 1.71
N THR A 628 6.59 5.42 2.21
CA THR A 628 5.72 4.30 2.63
C THR A 628 5.53 3.28 1.52
N ILE A 629 5.31 3.73 0.27
CA ILE A 629 5.14 2.88 -0.91
C ILE A 629 6.36 2.03 -1.27
N ASN A 630 7.55 2.40 -0.80
CA ASN A 630 8.79 1.67 -0.97
C ASN A 630 9.21 0.90 0.30
N ALA A 631 8.42 1.01 1.38
CA ALA A 631 8.64 0.34 2.66
C ALA A 631 7.75 -0.89 2.83
N LEU A 632 7.45 -1.57 1.73
CA LEU A 632 6.72 -2.82 1.65
C LEU A 632 7.69 -3.99 1.49
N ALA A 633 7.35 -5.13 2.09
CA ALA A 633 8.12 -6.36 1.94
C ALA A 633 7.21 -7.59 1.79
N ILE A 634 7.63 -8.58 0.99
CA ILE A 634 6.97 -9.88 0.89
C ILE A 634 7.94 -10.93 1.41
N ARG A 635 7.53 -11.68 2.40
CA ARG A 635 8.33 -12.78 2.93
C ARG A 635 8.39 -13.94 1.93
N LEU A 636 9.58 -14.43 1.62
CA LEU A 636 9.80 -15.54 0.70
C LEU A 636 10.03 -16.89 1.39
N THR A 637 10.38 -16.88 2.70
CA THR A 637 10.69 -18.08 3.50
C THR A 637 9.50 -18.57 4.32
N ASP A 638 9.37 -19.92 4.48
CA ASP A 638 8.37 -20.54 5.34
C ASP A 638 8.58 -20.23 6.83
N PRO A 639 7.57 -20.40 7.70
CA PRO A 639 6.21 -20.87 7.45
C PRO A 639 5.24 -19.80 6.93
N ARG A 640 5.67 -18.56 6.76
CA ARG A 640 4.83 -17.43 6.33
C ARG A 640 5.22 -16.88 4.96
N SER A 641 5.62 -17.76 4.05
CA SER A 641 5.90 -17.38 2.66
C SER A 641 4.66 -16.75 2.02
N GLY A 642 4.87 -15.62 1.30
CA GLY A 642 3.79 -14.85 0.70
C GLY A 642 3.15 -13.79 1.62
N THR A 643 3.56 -13.67 2.89
CA THR A 643 3.04 -12.60 3.76
C THR A 643 3.55 -11.23 3.30
N LEU A 644 2.65 -10.31 3.03
CA LEU A 644 2.96 -8.89 2.81
C LEU A 644 3.16 -8.20 4.16
N LEU A 645 4.33 -7.60 4.36
CA LEU A 645 4.62 -6.77 5.52
C LEU A 645 4.46 -5.30 5.13
N ASP A 646 3.44 -4.67 5.67
CA ASP A 646 3.17 -3.24 5.57
C ASP A 646 3.12 -2.62 6.96
N PHE A 647 4.25 -2.15 7.45
CA PHE A 647 4.35 -1.54 8.77
C PHE A 647 3.96 -0.06 8.79
N PHE A 648 3.86 0.59 7.64
CA PHE A 648 3.78 2.06 7.55
C PHE A 648 2.61 2.55 6.68
N GLY A 649 1.71 1.66 6.26
CA GLY A 649 0.54 2.01 5.45
C GLY A 649 0.85 2.24 3.98
N GLY A 650 1.93 1.64 3.46
CA GLY A 650 2.34 1.79 2.07
C GLY A 650 1.33 1.28 1.07
N TRP A 651 0.60 0.22 1.40
CA TRP A 651 -0.49 -0.29 0.58
C TRP A 651 -1.60 0.74 0.38
N ARG A 652 -2.06 1.38 1.47
CA ARG A 652 -3.05 2.46 1.41
C ARG A 652 -2.59 3.63 0.56
N ASP A 653 -1.32 4.02 0.71
CA ASP A 653 -0.75 5.14 -0.04
C ASP A 653 -0.60 4.80 -1.54
N LEU A 654 -0.36 3.51 -1.89
CA LEU A 654 -0.40 3.04 -3.28
C LEU A 654 -1.80 3.18 -3.89
N GLU A 655 -2.83 2.76 -3.17
CA GLU A 655 -4.23 2.87 -3.61
C GLU A 655 -4.68 4.32 -3.72
N ALA A 656 -4.34 5.14 -2.74
CA ALA A 656 -4.62 6.58 -2.74
C ALA A 656 -3.76 7.37 -3.75
N LYS A 657 -2.76 6.72 -4.39
CA LYS A 657 -1.80 7.35 -5.31
C LYS A 657 -1.05 8.51 -4.65
N VAL A 658 -0.52 8.28 -3.46
CA VAL A 658 0.10 9.29 -2.62
C VAL A 658 1.56 8.94 -2.33
N ILE A 659 2.44 9.93 -2.36
CA ILE A 659 3.83 9.84 -1.88
C ILE A 659 3.88 10.39 -0.47
N ARG A 660 4.10 9.53 0.51
CA ARG A 660 4.22 9.85 1.92
C ARG A 660 5.58 9.45 2.46
N VAL A 661 6.24 10.35 3.17
CA VAL A 661 7.51 10.09 3.86
C VAL A 661 7.29 9.30 5.16
N LEU A 662 8.27 8.47 5.54
CA LEU A 662 8.16 7.62 6.74
C LEU A 662 8.29 8.39 8.07
N HIS A 663 9.07 9.49 8.10
CA HIS A 663 9.25 10.33 9.30
C HIS A 663 9.61 11.77 8.94
N ALA A 664 9.29 12.70 9.84
CA ALA A 664 9.42 14.13 9.63
C ALA A 664 10.86 14.61 9.29
N ASN A 665 11.88 13.96 9.88
CA ASN A 665 13.30 14.35 9.69
C ASN A 665 13.91 13.80 8.40
N SER A 666 13.17 13.00 7.63
CA SER A 666 13.68 12.26 6.47
C SER A 666 14.42 13.15 5.46
N PHE A 667 13.89 14.35 5.20
CA PHE A 667 14.48 15.29 4.26
C PHE A 667 15.69 16.06 4.85
N ILE A 668 15.73 16.22 6.18
CA ILE A 668 16.87 16.79 6.89
C ILE A 668 18.05 15.82 6.86
N GLU A 669 17.79 14.52 7.06
CA GLU A 669 18.80 13.47 7.03
C GLU A 669 19.36 13.28 5.62
N ASP A 670 18.50 13.22 4.60
CA ASP A 670 18.91 13.07 3.21
C ASP A 670 18.08 13.96 2.26
N PRO A 671 18.63 15.14 1.84
CA PRO A 671 17.96 16.03 0.92
C PRO A 671 17.65 15.42 -0.45
N THR A 672 18.38 14.38 -0.86
CA THR A 672 18.14 13.72 -2.16
C THR A 672 16.77 13.04 -2.19
N ARG A 673 16.17 12.74 -1.03
CA ARG A 673 14.81 12.22 -0.95
C ARG A 673 13.75 13.21 -1.48
N ILE A 674 14.03 14.52 -1.49
CA ILE A 674 13.14 15.52 -2.12
C ILE A 674 13.07 15.26 -3.63
N TYR A 675 14.21 15.04 -4.27
CA TYR A 675 14.27 14.74 -5.71
C TYR A 675 13.65 13.39 -6.03
N ARG A 676 13.83 12.43 -5.15
CA ARG A 676 13.18 11.11 -5.25
C ARG A 676 11.66 11.23 -5.11
N ALA A 677 11.15 12.06 -4.18
CA ALA A 677 9.71 12.32 -4.02
C ALA A 677 9.12 12.86 -5.33
N VAL A 678 9.76 13.87 -5.92
CA VAL A 678 9.34 14.45 -7.18
C VAL A 678 9.40 13.42 -8.32
N ARG A 679 10.48 12.66 -8.41
CA ARG A 679 10.65 11.62 -9.43
C ARG A 679 9.57 10.55 -9.35
N PHE A 680 9.28 10.04 -8.15
CA PHE A 680 8.22 9.05 -7.97
C PHE A 680 6.83 9.64 -8.20
N ALA A 681 6.56 10.84 -7.71
CA ALA A 681 5.28 11.51 -7.93
C ALA A 681 4.96 11.64 -9.43
N VAL A 682 5.92 12.12 -10.21
CA VAL A 682 5.71 12.31 -11.65
C VAL A 682 5.73 10.98 -12.43
N ARG A 683 6.67 10.07 -12.12
CA ARG A 683 6.79 8.77 -12.78
C ARG A 683 5.54 7.91 -12.59
N LEU A 684 4.97 7.88 -11.38
CA LEU A 684 3.83 7.05 -11.04
C LEU A 684 2.48 7.75 -11.25
N GLY A 685 2.49 9.08 -11.50
CA GLY A 685 1.27 9.89 -11.55
C GLY A 685 0.62 10.07 -10.17
N PHE A 686 1.42 10.10 -9.10
CA PHE A 686 0.99 10.23 -7.72
C PHE A 686 1.12 11.67 -7.23
N GLN A 687 0.39 12.01 -6.17
CA GLN A 687 0.49 13.31 -5.49
C GLN A 687 1.40 13.20 -4.26
N ILE A 688 2.16 14.27 -3.98
CA ILE A 688 2.88 14.37 -2.70
C ILE A 688 1.86 14.74 -1.63
N GLU A 689 1.84 13.99 -0.54
CA GLU A 689 0.93 14.23 0.58
C GLU A 689 1.23 15.58 1.25
N SER A 690 0.18 16.30 1.67
CA SER A 690 0.28 17.67 2.19
C SER A 690 1.25 17.82 3.37
N GLN A 691 1.26 16.87 4.30
CA GLN A 691 2.18 16.87 5.43
C GLN A 691 3.62 16.60 4.97
N THR A 692 3.81 15.71 4.02
CA THR A 692 5.10 15.42 3.39
C THR A 692 5.64 16.67 2.66
N GLU A 693 4.79 17.39 1.94
CA GLU A 693 5.14 18.66 1.32
C GLU A 693 5.55 19.72 2.37
N SER A 694 4.83 19.79 3.47
CA SER A 694 5.19 20.69 4.59
C SER A 694 6.58 20.37 5.16
N TYR A 695 6.94 19.10 5.29
CA TYR A 695 8.27 18.69 5.73
C TYR A 695 9.36 19.04 4.71
N ILE A 696 9.07 18.93 3.40
CA ILE A 696 10.00 19.39 2.34
C ILE A 696 10.24 20.89 2.48
N ARG A 697 9.19 21.71 2.55
CA ARG A 697 9.30 23.15 2.67
C ARG A 697 10.05 23.56 3.94
N TYR A 698 9.72 22.96 5.06
CA TYR A 698 10.44 23.19 6.33
C TYR A 698 11.94 22.85 6.22
N ALA A 699 12.30 21.73 5.62
CA ALA A 699 13.69 21.34 5.44
C ALA A 699 14.45 22.34 4.54
N LEU A 700 13.82 22.86 3.49
CA LEU A 700 14.40 23.86 2.59
C LEU A 700 14.57 25.22 3.28
N GLU A 701 13.59 25.66 4.06
CA GLU A 701 13.59 26.94 4.78
C GLU A 701 14.53 26.95 5.99
N SER A 702 14.79 25.81 6.60
CA SER A 702 15.66 25.67 7.79
C SER A 702 17.11 26.12 7.57
N GLY A 703 17.52 26.32 6.31
CA GLY A 703 18.88 26.74 5.94
C GLY A 703 19.97 25.67 6.23
N ILE A 704 19.58 24.46 6.62
CA ILE A 704 20.51 23.36 6.96
C ILE A 704 21.44 23.04 5.77
N TYR A 705 20.90 23.08 4.57
CA TYR A 705 21.65 22.79 3.35
C TYR A 705 22.67 23.87 3.02
N ASN A 706 22.40 25.13 3.31
CA ASN A 706 23.34 26.25 3.11
C ASN A 706 24.55 26.12 4.05
N ARG A 707 24.36 25.63 5.27
CA ARG A 707 25.43 25.39 6.23
C ARG A 707 26.35 24.22 5.79
N SER A 708 25.78 23.21 5.16
CA SER A 708 26.54 22.07 4.62
C SER A 708 27.39 22.45 3.39
N ILE A 709 26.95 23.44 2.60
CA ILE A 709 27.69 23.95 1.43
C ILE A 709 28.79 24.94 1.86
N SER A 710 28.62 25.70 2.95
CA SER A 710 29.58 26.70 3.43
C SER A 710 30.54 26.20 4.50
N GLY A 711 30.29 25.06 5.13
CA GLY A 711 31.12 24.46 6.18
C GLY A 711 32.34 23.70 5.64
N ASN A 712 33.36 23.53 6.51
CA ASN A 712 34.59 22.78 6.19
C ASN A 712 34.41 21.26 5.95
N HIS A 713 33.18 20.75 6.05
CA HIS A 713 32.85 19.35 5.81
C HIS A 713 32.40 19.14 4.36
N LYS A 714 33.30 18.72 3.50
CA LYS A 714 32.96 18.20 2.16
C LYS A 714 32.05 16.97 2.35
N THR A 715 30.86 16.96 1.74
CA THR A 715 29.93 15.82 1.69
C THR A 715 29.88 15.22 0.26
N PRO A 716 30.97 14.56 -0.21
CA PRO A 716 31.05 14.10 -1.61
C PRO A 716 29.92 13.12 -1.97
N ALA A 717 29.49 12.29 -1.03
CA ALA A 717 28.45 11.31 -1.27
C ALA A 717 27.04 11.94 -1.47
N LEU A 718 26.75 13.06 -0.79
CA LEU A 718 25.51 13.80 -1.03
C LEU A 718 25.49 14.34 -2.46
N GLN A 719 26.59 14.96 -2.90
CA GLN A 719 26.68 15.56 -4.22
C GLN A 719 26.58 14.50 -5.33
N THR A 720 27.21 13.34 -5.15
CA THR A 720 27.11 12.21 -6.09
C THR A 720 25.68 11.68 -6.17
N ARG A 721 24.98 11.54 -5.02
CA ARG A 721 23.58 11.11 -4.99
C ARG A 721 22.66 12.14 -5.65
N LEU A 722 22.86 13.43 -5.38
CA LEU A 722 22.09 14.52 -5.98
C LEU A 722 22.25 14.54 -7.50
N LYS A 723 23.50 14.42 -8.01
CA LYS A 723 23.78 14.27 -9.43
C LYS A 723 23.04 13.08 -10.05
N SER A 724 23.04 11.94 -9.36
CA SER A 724 22.36 10.73 -9.84
C SER A 724 20.84 10.93 -9.95
N GLU A 725 20.21 11.55 -8.96
CA GLU A 725 18.77 11.84 -9.01
C GLU A 725 18.43 12.87 -10.10
N LEU A 726 19.25 13.90 -10.26
CA LEU A 726 19.10 14.87 -11.36
C LEU A 726 19.24 14.19 -12.73
N LYS A 727 20.20 13.29 -12.88
CA LYS A 727 20.37 12.48 -14.10
C LYS A 727 19.11 11.66 -14.36
N TYR A 728 18.60 10.90 -13.36
CA TYR A 728 17.38 10.10 -13.49
C TYR A 728 16.15 10.93 -13.86
N ILE A 729 16.05 12.17 -13.39
CA ILE A 729 14.96 13.07 -13.77
C ILE A 729 15.14 13.59 -15.19
N LEU A 730 16.33 14.12 -15.52
CA LEU A 730 16.56 14.86 -16.77
C LEU A 730 16.69 13.96 -18.02
N GLN A 731 16.98 12.65 -17.85
CA GLN A 731 17.06 11.71 -18.97
C GLN A 731 15.70 11.17 -19.41
N GLU A 732 14.66 11.28 -18.56
CA GLU A 732 13.35 10.68 -18.77
C GLU A 732 12.39 11.63 -19.51
N ASN A 733 11.38 11.06 -20.18
CA ASN A 733 10.39 11.83 -20.92
C ASN A 733 9.56 12.78 -20.03
N TYR A 734 9.49 12.49 -18.72
CA TYR A 734 8.75 13.29 -17.73
C TYR A 734 9.60 14.39 -17.06
N TRP A 735 10.79 14.70 -17.55
CA TRP A 735 11.65 15.71 -16.93
C TRP A 735 10.99 17.09 -16.78
N LYS A 736 10.08 17.46 -17.71
CA LYS A 736 9.39 18.77 -17.66
C LYS A 736 8.48 18.92 -16.45
N PRO A 737 7.48 18.04 -16.22
CA PRO A 737 6.66 18.11 -15.01
C PRO A 737 7.48 17.90 -13.73
N ALA A 738 8.56 17.11 -13.77
CA ALA A 738 9.43 16.93 -12.61
C ALA A 738 10.21 18.23 -12.29
N LEU A 739 10.78 18.90 -13.27
CA LEU A 739 11.47 20.17 -13.07
C LEU A 739 10.52 21.28 -12.60
N GLN A 740 9.29 21.31 -13.13
CA GLN A 740 8.26 22.24 -12.68
C GLN A 740 7.94 22.00 -11.20
N LEU A 741 7.70 20.77 -10.80
CA LEU A 741 7.41 20.43 -9.41
C LEU A 741 8.59 20.74 -8.48
N LEU A 742 9.86 20.52 -8.91
CA LEU A 742 11.04 20.95 -8.17
C LEU A 742 11.09 22.47 -7.98
N GLY A 743 10.71 23.23 -9.01
CA GLY A 743 10.60 24.68 -8.95
C GLY A 743 9.52 25.14 -7.96
N ASP A 744 8.31 24.57 -8.05
CA ASP A 744 7.16 24.90 -7.20
C ASP A 744 7.42 24.61 -5.70
N LEU A 745 8.18 23.56 -5.43
CA LEU A 745 8.63 23.21 -4.07
C LEU A 745 9.81 24.08 -3.60
N GLY A 746 10.49 24.79 -4.49
CA GLY A 746 11.72 25.53 -4.17
C GLY A 746 12.95 24.62 -4.01
N ALA A 747 12.88 23.37 -4.47
CA ALA A 747 13.92 22.35 -4.26
C ALA A 747 15.22 22.64 -5.05
N LEU A 748 15.19 23.47 -6.08
CA LEU A 748 16.39 23.88 -6.84
C LEU A 748 17.41 24.60 -5.93
N ARG A 749 16.96 25.16 -4.81
CA ARG A 749 17.84 25.80 -3.80
C ARG A 749 18.80 24.79 -3.11
N CYS A 750 18.51 23.49 -3.16
CA CYS A 750 19.46 22.46 -2.70
C CYS A 750 20.72 22.38 -3.59
N ILE A 751 20.61 22.77 -4.87
CA ILE A 751 21.75 22.84 -5.80
C ILE A 751 22.54 24.13 -5.51
N HIS A 752 21.86 25.26 -5.49
CA HIS A 752 22.41 26.56 -5.12
C HIS A 752 21.29 27.52 -4.64
N PRO A 753 21.50 28.32 -3.57
CA PRO A 753 20.47 29.17 -2.99
C PRO A 753 19.79 30.16 -3.94
N THR A 754 20.50 30.60 -5.00
CA THR A 754 20.00 31.57 -5.99
C THR A 754 19.36 30.92 -7.20
N LEU A 755 19.31 29.55 -7.24
CA LEU A 755 18.77 28.86 -8.40
C LEU A 755 17.26 28.75 -8.31
N GLU A 756 16.57 29.39 -9.24
CA GLU A 756 15.12 29.39 -9.35
C GLU A 756 14.69 29.09 -10.80
N LEU A 757 13.51 28.50 -10.95
CA LEU A 757 12.93 28.22 -12.26
C LEU A 757 12.21 29.46 -12.81
N THR A 758 12.99 30.35 -13.46
CA THR A 758 12.44 31.56 -14.09
C THR A 758 11.77 31.23 -15.42
N GLU A 759 10.87 32.09 -15.91
CA GLU A 759 10.27 31.92 -17.23
C GLU A 759 11.31 31.86 -18.35
N GLU A 760 12.40 32.61 -18.21
CA GLU A 760 13.48 32.64 -19.21
C GLU A 760 14.24 31.31 -19.23
N LEU A 761 14.61 30.77 -18.04
CA LEU A 761 15.21 29.46 -17.92
C LEU A 761 14.28 28.39 -18.51
N TRP A 762 12.98 28.47 -18.24
CA TRP A 762 12.01 27.54 -18.79
C TRP A 762 11.91 27.59 -20.32
N LYS A 763 12.00 28.78 -20.92
CA LYS A 763 12.09 28.94 -22.38
C LYS A 763 13.37 28.29 -22.92
N GLN A 764 14.52 28.49 -22.27
CA GLN A 764 15.80 27.93 -22.69
C GLN A 764 15.76 26.40 -22.62
N MET A 765 15.25 25.82 -21.53
CA MET A 765 15.09 24.37 -21.37
C MET A 765 14.20 23.76 -22.47
N ARG A 766 13.10 24.43 -22.84
CA ARG A 766 12.23 23.98 -23.96
C ARG A 766 12.91 24.08 -25.31
N LEU A 767 13.81 25.05 -25.49
CA LEU A 767 14.61 25.17 -26.73
C LEU A 767 15.60 24.01 -26.84
N VAL A 768 16.28 23.67 -25.74
CA VAL A 768 17.19 22.53 -25.69
C VAL A 768 16.45 21.21 -25.99
N ASP A 769 15.30 20.97 -25.40
CA ASP A 769 14.48 19.77 -25.66
C ASP A 769 14.17 19.61 -27.16
N ARG A 770 13.83 20.71 -27.84
CA ARG A 770 13.64 20.72 -29.30
C ARG A 770 14.92 20.38 -30.06
N CYS A 771 16.07 20.92 -29.61
CA CYS A 771 17.38 20.59 -30.19
C CYS A 771 17.68 19.11 -30.00
N LEU A 772 17.53 18.58 -28.79
CA LEU A 772 17.79 17.17 -28.45
C LEU A 772 16.99 16.23 -29.35
N LYS A 773 15.68 16.48 -29.51
CA LYS A 773 14.81 15.66 -30.38
C LYS A 773 15.22 15.68 -31.86
N ARG A 774 15.84 16.76 -32.31
CA ARG A 774 16.29 16.87 -33.71
C ARG A 774 17.65 16.20 -33.97
N PHE A 775 18.49 16.10 -32.93
CA PHE A 775 19.85 15.54 -33.04
C PHE A 775 19.99 14.18 -32.41
N GLN A 776 18.89 13.50 -32.06
CA GLN A 776 18.93 12.09 -31.72
C GLN A 776 19.36 11.29 -32.95
N PRO A 777 20.46 10.49 -32.89
CA PRO A 777 20.82 9.64 -34.00
C PRO A 777 19.72 8.62 -34.28
N PRO A 778 19.40 8.30 -35.54
CA PRO A 778 18.73 7.06 -35.84
C PRO A 778 19.64 5.90 -35.37
N GLU A 779 19.08 4.81 -34.86
CA GLU A 779 19.76 3.71 -34.16
C GLU A 779 20.97 3.07 -34.89
N GLU A 780 21.29 3.44 -36.15
CA GLU A 780 22.32 2.81 -36.99
C GLU A 780 23.34 3.73 -37.68
N SER A 781 23.43 5.06 -37.45
CA SER A 781 24.31 5.92 -38.24
C SER A 781 25.19 6.88 -37.47
N SER A 782 26.49 6.79 -37.80
CA SER A 782 27.65 7.67 -37.66
C SER A 782 27.91 8.46 -36.36
N GLU A 783 29.09 8.22 -35.80
CA GLU A 783 29.67 8.68 -34.54
C GLU A 783 29.88 10.21 -34.38
N GLN A 784 29.66 11.06 -35.37
CA GLN A 784 30.21 12.42 -35.33
C GLN A 784 29.27 13.55 -34.96
N ALA A 785 27.95 13.34 -34.83
CA ALA A 785 26.99 14.45 -34.57
C ALA A 785 25.96 14.13 -33.46
N ALA A 786 26.14 13.07 -32.67
CA ALA A 786 25.17 12.64 -31.69
C ALA A 786 25.44 13.25 -30.30
N ILE A 787 24.39 13.78 -29.67
CA ILE A 787 24.44 14.16 -28.26
C ILE A 787 24.40 12.85 -27.45
N ARG A 788 25.56 12.45 -26.92
CA ARG A 788 25.72 11.18 -26.17
C ARG A 788 24.99 11.16 -24.84
N GLU A 789 24.87 12.30 -24.15
CA GLU A 789 24.28 12.42 -22.83
C GLU A 789 23.32 13.62 -22.75
N PRO A 790 22.06 13.48 -23.21
CA PRO A 790 21.07 14.59 -23.24
C PRO A 790 20.82 15.25 -21.89
N TRP A 791 20.82 14.47 -20.80
CA TRP A 791 20.59 14.96 -19.44
C TRP A 791 21.66 15.97 -18.99
N GLN A 792 22.89 15.77 -19.46
CA GLN A 792 24.03 16.63 -19.12
C GLN A 792 23.86 18.03 -19.66
N LEU A 793 23.42 18.16 -20.92
CA LEU A 793 23.14 19.46 -21.54
C LEU A 793 22.01 20.19 -20.82
N LEU A 794 20.95 19.50 -20.45
CA LEU A 794 19.86 20.08 -19.66
C LEU A 794 20.35 20.58 -18.29
N LEU A 795 21.22 19.81 -17.62
CA LEU A 795 21.84 20.23 -16.38
C LEU A 795 22.77 21.44 -16.56
N GLU A 796 23.57 21.48 -17.62
CA GLU A 796 24.45 22.61 -17.93
C GLU A 796 23.64 23.90 -18.19
N VAL A 797 22.49 23.83 -18.88
CA VAL A 797 21.58 24.97 -19.06
C VAL A 797 21.02 25.47 -17.73
N LEU A 798 20.66 24.56 -16.83
CA LEU A 798 20.20 24.91 -15.48
C LEU A 798 21.31 25.65 -14.71
N LEU A 799 22.53 25.13 -14.73
CA LEU A 799 23.69 25.72 -14.03
C LEU A 799 24.17 27.02 -14.68
N ALA A 800 23.95 27.21 -15.97
CA ALA A 800 24.32 28.42 -16.69
C ALA A 800 23.63 29.72 -16.19
N GLN A 801 22.55 29.58 -15.42
CA GLN A 801 21.87 30.72 -14.77
C GLN A 801 22.64 31.28 -13.56
N LEU A 802 23.56 30.49 -13.00
CA LEU A 802 24.37 30.92 -11.86
C LEU A 802 25.47 31.91 -12.30
N ALA A 803 25.92 32.76 -11.38
CA ALA A 803 27.08 33.59 -11.59
C ALA A 803 28.33 32.71 -11.86
N PRO A 804 29.31 33.18 -12.69
CA PRO A 804 30.46 32.36 -13.13
C PRO A 804 31.19 31.66 -11.99
N GLU A 805 31.45 32.39 -10.89
CA GLU A 805 32.11 31.87 -9.68
C GLU A 805 31.33 30.77 -8.97
N HIS A 806 30.00 30.89 -8.87
CA HIS A 806 29.15 29.88 -8.28
C HIS A 806 28.97 28.67 -9.19
N ARG A 807 28.89 28.90 -10.50
CA ARG A 807 28.76 27.87 -11.54
C ARG A 807 29.89 26.87 -11.50
N ALA A 808 31.14 27.36 -11.45
CA ALA A 808 32.32 26.51 -11.37
C ALA A 808 32.31 25.62 -10.11
N LYS A 809 32.01 26.23 -8.94
CA LYS A 809 31.97 25.52 -7.67
C LYS A 809 30.85 24.48 -7.61
N VAL A 810 29.67 24.78 -8.15
CA VAL A 810 28.57 23.79 -8.20
C VAL A 810 28.87 22.66 -9.16
N ALA A 811 29.48 22.94 -10.32
CA ALA A 811 29.90 21.94 -11.28
C ALA A 811 30.95 20.99 -10.70
N GLU A 812 31.92 21.50 -9.94
CA GLU A 812 32.92 20.71 -9.19
C GLU A 812 32.24 19.86 -8.10
N ASN A 813 31.37 20.44 -7.29
CA ASN A 813 30.64 19.73 -6.25
C ASN A 813 29.81 18.57 -6.82
N LEU A 814 29.11 18.78 -7.94
CA LEU A 814 28.36 17.72 -8.62
C LEU A 814 29.26 16.74 -9.39
N GLN A 815 30.58 16.91 -9.35
CA GLN A 815 31.55 16.04 -10.05
C GLN A 815 31.19 15.89 -11.53
N LEU A 816 30.93 17.01 -12.22
CA LEU A 816 30.69 16.99 -13.66
C LEU A 816 31.99 16.65 -14.40
N PRO A 817 31.93 16.11 -15.65
CA PRO A 817 33.09 15.86 -16.45
C PRO A 817 33.91 17.14 -16.71
N ASP A 818 35.20 17.01 -16.86
CA ASP A 818 36.15 18.14 -17.10
C ASP A 818 35.75 19.02 -18.28
N GLU A 819 35.19 18.41 -19.32
CA GLU A 819 34.64 19.12 -20.47
C GLU A 819 33.50 20.06 -20.11
N SER A 820 32.55 19.59 -19.26
CA SER A 820 31.45 20.38 -18.77
C SER A 820 31.92 21.53 -17.87
N MET A 821 32.88 21.24 -16.98
CA MET A 821 33.44 22.25 -16.09
C MET A 821 34.11 23.35 -16.89
N THR A 822 34.95 22.99 -17.87
CA THR A 822 35.64 23.94 -18.76
C THR A 822 34.63 24.77 -19.57
N ARG A 823 33.58 24.14 -20.09
CA ARG A 823 32.49 24.77 -20.84
C ARG A 823 31.75 25.81 -20.02
N LEU A 824 31.32 25.44 -18.83
CA LEU A 824 30.58 26.30 -17.89
C LEU A 824 31.44 27.48 -17.40
N GLN A 825 32.74 27.28 -17.16
CA GLN A 825 33.66 28.34 -16.75
C GLN A 825 33.85 29.39 -17.84
N ARG A 826 33.99 28.98 -19.09
CA ARG A 826 34.29 29.85 -20.23
C ARG A 826 33.05 30.40 -20.93
N LEU A 827 31.83 29.99 -20.50
CA LEU A 827 30.59 30.24 -21.22
C LEU A 827 30.35 31.71 -21.50
N ASP A 828 30.48 32.60 -20.51
CA ASP A 828 30.15 34.03 -20.65
C ASP A 828 31.16 34.74 -21.58
N THR A 829 32.46 34.45 -21.42
CA THR A 829 33.50 34.99 -22.28
C THR A 829 33.30 34.55 -23.73
N ARG A 830 33.02 33.23 -23.94
CA ARG A 830 32.73 32.69 -25.26
C ARG A 830 31.45 33.26 -25.86
N ASN A 831 30.41 33.36 -25.04
CA ASN A 831 29.13 33.94 -25.46
C ASN A 831 29.27 35.38 -25.95
N GLN A 832 29.99 36.22 -25.20
CA GLN A 832 30.26 37.60 -25.61
C GLN A 832 31.06 37.67 -26.93
N VAL A 833 32.15 36.89 -27.06
CA VAL A 833 32.99 36.86 -28.25
C VAL A 833 32.18 36.39 -29.48
N ILE A 834 31.40 35.29 -29.31
CA ILE A 834 30.62 34.74 -30.44
C ILE A 834 29.47 35.66 -30.82
N GLN A 835 28.74 36.23 -29.89
CA GLN A 835 27.62 37.14 -30.20
C GLN A 835 28.10 38.43 -30.88
N SER A 836 29.22 39.04 -30.42
CA SER A 836 29.76 40.25 -31.00
C SER A 836 30.28 40.04 -32.44
N ARG A 837 30.96 38.90 -32.66
CA ARG A 837 31.54 38.61 -34.00
C ARG A 837 30.50 38.06 -34.96
N LEU A 838 29.55 37.22 -34.53
CA LEU A 838 28.48 36.71 -35.38
C LEU A 838 27.59 37.81 -35.92
N SER A 839 27.34 38.87 -35.14
CA SER A 839 26.56 40.03 -35.62
C SER A 839 27.26 40.78 -36.79
N GLN A 840 28.55 40.61 -36.93
CA GLN A 840 29.37 41.25 -37.99
C GLN A 840 29.56 40.35 -39.22
N CYS A 841 29.30 39.05 -39.13
CA CYS A 841 29.43 38.08 -40.22
C CYS A 841 28.42 38.39 -41.34
N LYS A 842 28.92 38.58 -42.56
CA LYS A 842 28.12 38.87 -43.76
C LYS A 842 27.94 37.64 -44.66
N SER A 843 28.82 36.64 -44.53
CA SER A 843 28.77 35.42 -45.36
C SER A 843 28.77 34.12 -44.56
N PRO A 844 28.24 33.00 -45.07
CA PRO A 844 28.28 31.68 -44.47
C PRO A 844 29.68 31.20 -44.12
N SER A 845 30.67 31.49 -44.96
CA SER A 845 32.05 31.11 -44.70
C SER A 845 32.64 31.73 -43.44
N GLN A 846 32.30 33.03 -43.17
CA GLN A 846 32.72 33.71 -41.95
C GLN A 846 32.09 33.09 -40.70
N ILE A 847 30.83 32.64 -40.78
CA ILE A 847 30.12 31.94 -39.70
C ILE A 847 30.80 30.61 -39.39
N VAL A 848 31.11 29.82 -40.43
CA VAL A 848 31.81 28.54 -40.28
C VAL A 848 33.20 28.73 -39.66
N GLN A 849 33.97 29.67 -40.13
CA GLN A 849 35.31 29.99 -39.62
C GLN A 849 35.31 30.35 -38.12
N LEU A 850 34.24 31.06 -37.69
CA LEU A 850 34.07 31.45 -36.28
C LEU A 850 33.67 30.27 -35.39
N LEU A 851 32.76 29.37 -35.86
CA LEU A 851 32.10 28.36 -35.05
C LEU A 851 32.72 26.95 -35.16
N GLN A 852 33.57 26.65 -36.17
CA GLN A 852 34.10 25.30 -36.45
C GLN A 852 34.92 24.69 -35.34
N ASN A 853 35.49 25.51 -34.44
CA ASN A 853 36.33 25.04 -33.32
C ASN A 853 35.56 24.90 -32.03
N GLU A 854 34.23 25.17 -32.00
CA GLU A 854 33.39 25.03 -30.84
C GLU A 854 32.66 23.68 -30.89
N ASP A 855 32.55 23.03 -29.71
CA ASP A 855 31.78 21.79 -29.59
C ASP A 855 30.27 22.05 -29.65
N LEU A 856 29.52 21.01 -30.02
CA LEU A 856 28.07 21.09 -30.18
C LEU A 856 27.33 21.56 -28.93
N TYR A 857 27.75 21.10 -27.73
CA TYR A 857 27.13 21.48 -26.45
C TYR A 857 27.36 22.99 -26.20
N THR A 858 28.56 23.52 -26.43
CA THR A 858 28.88 24.94 -26.29
C THR A 858 28.00 25.78 -27.23
N LEU A 859 27.87 25.35 -28.49
CA LEU A 859 27.04 26.07 -29.48
C LEU A 859 25.56 26.07 -29.07
N ILE A 860 25.01 24.97 -28.54
CA ILE A 860 23.63 24.91 -28.08
C ILE A 860 23.45 25.82 -26.86
N LEU A 861 24.35 25.80 -25.88
CA LEU A 861 24.28 26.63 -24.68
C LEU A 861 24.29 28.13 -25.06
N ILE A 862 25.16 28.55 -25.96
CA ILE A 862 25.22 29.94 -26.46
C ILE A 862 23.95 30.28 -27.23
N ALA A 863 23.50 29.39 -28.13
CA ALA A 863 22.31 29.62 -28.93
C ALA A 863 21.04 29.85 -28.09
N VAL A 864 20.84 29.06 -27.01
CA VAL A 864 19.63 29.21 -26.17
C VAL A 864 19.63 30.48 -25.33
N GLN A 865 20.80 31.01 -25.00
CA GLN A 865 20.97 32.29 -24.29
C GLN A 865 20.99 33.51 -25.20
N SER A 866 21.15 33.30 -26.53
CA SER A 866 21.30 34.37 -27.49
C SER A 866 19.97 34.94 -28.00
N PRO A 867 19.94 36.21 -28.44
CA PRO A 867 18.82 36.80 -29.19
C PRO A 867 18.47 35.98 -30.43
N ARG A 868 17.23 36.09 -30.91
CA ARG A 868 16.68 35.29 -32.03
C ARG A 868 17.55 35.32 -33.29
N VAL A 869 18.14 36.47 -33.59
CA VAL A 869 19.00 36.66 -34.79
C VAL A 869 20.25 35.79 -34.69
N ILE A 870 21.01 35.90 -33.60
CA ILE A 870 22.22 35.14 -33.35
C ILE A 870 21.91 33.65 -33.26
N ARG A 871 20.85 33.29 -32.57
CA ARG A 871 20.35 31.90 -32.48
C ARG A 871 20.13 31.29 -33.86
N LYS A 872 19.52 32.05 -34.79
CA LYS A 872 19.29 31.58 -36.17
C LYS A 872 20.59 31.31 -36.92
N LEU A 873 21.61 32.16 -36.74
CA LEU A 873 22.91 31.97 -37.38
C LEU A 873 23.62 30.72 -36.85
N ILE A 874 23.67 30.53 -35.54
CA ILE A 874 24.25 29.31 -34.92
C ILE A 874 23.48 28.08 -35.39
N TRP A 875 22.15 28.16 -35.45
CA TRP A 875 21.30 27.06 -35.89
C TRP A 875 21.55 26.68 -37.37
N ASN A 876 21.71 27.69 -38.25
CA ASN A 876 22.05 27.46 -39.63
C ASN A 876 23.43 26.80 -39.76
N TYR A 877 24.39 27.19 -38.90
CA TYR A 877 25.68 26.52 -38.86
C TYR A 877 25.50 25.03 -38.50
N ILE A 878 24.88 24.72 -37.40
CA ILE A 878 24.72 23.32 -36.90
C ILE A 878 23.96 22.46 -37.93
N THR A 879 22.88 22.99 -38.58
CA THR A 879 21.98 22.18 -39.40
C THR A 879 22.30 22.17 -40.87
N LYS A 880 23.02 23.19 -41.38
CA LYS A 880 23.27 23.36 -42.81
C LYS A 880 24.76 23.49 -43.13
N PHE A 881 25.42 24.48 -42.55
CA PHE A 881 26.76 24.85 -43.00
C PHE A 881 27.85 23.86 -42.59
N SER A 882 27.72 23.26 -41.42
CA SER A 882 28.67 22.23 -40.93
C SER A 882 28.68 20.95 -41.76
N GLN A 883 27.61 20.68 -42.52
CA GLN A 883 27.49 19.50 -43.37
C GLN A 883 27.99 19.74 -44.82
N ILE A 884 28.25 20.97 -45.18
CA ILE A 884 28.71 21.31 -46.54
C ILE A 884 30.20 20.93 -46.65
N GLN A 885 30.52 20.14 -47.66
CA GLN A 885 31.88 19.74 -48.00
C GLN A 885 32.25 20.36 -49.37
N SER A 886 33.49 20.71 -49.50
CA SER A 886 34.04 21.13 -50.81
C SER A 886 33.94 20.00 -51.82
N PRO A 887 33.59 20.30 -53.11
CA PRO A 887 33.54 19.31 -54.19
C PRO A 887 34.92 18.68 -54.50
N LEU A 888 36.02 19.28 -54.03
CA LEU A 888 37.38 18.74 -54.12
C LEU A 888 37.95 18.53 -52.75
N ASN A 889 38.53 17.36 -52.54
CA ASN A 889 39.21 16.96 -51.29
C ASN A 889 40.71 16.98 -51.40
N GLY A 890 41.46 16.71 -50.32
CA GLY A 890 42.91 16.72 -50.28
C GLY A 890 43.59 15.72 -51.24
N ASN A 891 42.92 14.60 -51.56
CA ASN A 891 43.43 13.63 -52.53
C ASN A 891 43.27 14.12 -53.98
N ASP A 892 42.20 14.86 -54.27
CA ASP A 892 41.99 15.49 -55.58
C ASP A 892 43.05 16.56 -55.83
N LEU A 893 43.32 17.42 -54.84
CA LEU A 893 44.39 18.40 -54.92
C LEU A 893 45.80 17.80 -55.20
N LYS A 894 46.15 16.67 -54.56
CA LYS A 894 47.35 15.92 -54.81
C LYS A 894 47.43 15.42 -56.25
N LYS A 895 46.28 14.89 -56.78
CA LYS A 895 46.22 14.45 -58.17
C LYS A 895 46.38 15.61 -59.18
N MET A 896 45.97 16.82 -58.77
CA MET A 896 46.18 18.05 -59.57
C MET A 896 47.52 18.69 -59.39
N GLY A 897 48.52 18.05 -58.71
CA GLY A 897 49.89 18.52 -58.61
C GLY A 897 50.19 19.42 -57.42
N TYR A 898 49.24 19.70 -56.51
CA TYR A 898 49.50 20.48 -55.29
C TYR A 898 50.28 19.70 -54.25
N LYS A 899 51.38 20.26 -53.73
CA LYS A 899 52.19 19.59 -52.72
C LYS A 899 51.65 19.82 -51.31
N PRO A 900 51.62 18.77 -50.46
CA PRO A 900 51.24 18.92 -49.07
C PRO A 900 52.12 19.91 -48.30
N GLY A 901 51.47 20.83 -47.54
CA GLY A 901 52.17 21.85 -46.75
C GLY A 901 51.20 22.96 -46.29
N PRO A 902 51.67 24.03 -45.64
CA PRO A 902 50.80 25.08 -45.08
C PRO A 902 49.91 25.73 -46.17
N LYS A 903 50.38 25.92 -47.41
CA LYS A 903 49.57 26.39 -48.52
C LYS A 903 48.45 25.43 -48.91
N PHE A 904 48.65 24.12 -48.73
CA PHE A 904 47.65 23.12 -49.09
C PHE A 904 46.37 23.23 -48.19
N LYS A 905 46.58 23.46 -46.89
CA LYS A 905 45.46 23.73 -45.97
C LYS A 905 44.75 25.04 -46.35
N GLN A 906 45.48 26.10 -46.67
CA GLN A 906 44.87 27.37 -47.09
C GLN A 906 44.01 27.23 -48.35
N ILE A 907 44.43 26.38 -49.30
CA ILE A 907 43.67 26.09 -50.53
C ILE A 907 42.37 25.37 -50.19
N LEU A 908 42.39 24.34 -49.30
CA LEU A 908 41.20 23.62 -48.86
C LEU A 908 40.22 24.52 -48.11
N ASP A 909 40.73 25.34 -47.19
CA ASP A 909 39.92 26.29 -46.42
C ASP A 909 39.26 27.33 -47.34
N ARG A 910 39.97 27.78 -48.40
CA ARG A 910 39.43 28.75 -49.38
C ARG A 910 38.41 28.12 -50.30
N LEU A 911 38.61 26.86 -50.72
CA LEU A 911 37.64 26.09 -51.50
C LEU A 911 36.34 25.87 -50.69
N LEU A 912 36.48 25.51 -49.44
CA LEU A 912 35.33 25.36 -48.56
C LEU A 912 34.60 26.68 -48.37
N ALA A 913 35.31 27.80 -48.19
CA ALA A 913 34.74 29.11 -48.04
C ALA A 913 33.95 29.52 -49.30
N ALA A 914 34.53 29.37 -50.50
CA ALA A 914 33.83 29.65 -51.74
C ALA A 914 32.64 28.74 -52.03
N THR A 915 32.69 27.49 -51.58
CA THR A 915 31.57 26.54 -51.63
C THR A 915 30.43 26.99 -50.71
N LEU A 916 30.75 27.39 -49.47
CA LEU A 916 29.80 27.89 -48.48
C LEU A 916 29.10 29.18 -48.93
N ASP A 917 29.88 30.10 -49.59
CA ASP A 917 29.35 31.39 -50.06
C ASP A 917 28.63 31.26 -51.42
N GLY A 918 28.58 30.04 -52.00
CA GLY A 918 27.86 29.74 -53.22
C GLY A 918 28.59 30.07 -54.52
N GLU A 919 29.86 30.46 -54.44
CA GLU A 919 30.71 30.73 -55.63
C GLU A 919 31.05 29.41 -56.35
N ILE A 920 31.16 28.31 -55.60
CA ILE A 920 31.46 26.97 -56.10
C ILE A 920 30.29 26.04 -55.82
N THR A 921 29.69 25.44 -56.84
CA THR A 921 28.55 24.52 -56.71
C THR A 921 28.85 23.13 -57.25
N THR A 922 29.83 22.99 -58.15
CA THR A 922 30.16 21.74 -58.82
C THR A 922 31.68 21.51 -58.85
N ARG A 923 32.12 20.27 -59.16
CA ARG A 923 33.52 19.95 -59.31
C ARG A 923 34.23 20.77 -60.42
N PRO A 924 33.65 20.97 -61.64
CA PRO A 924 34.26 21.80 -62.65
C PRO A 924 34.43 23.29 -62.25
N THR A 925 33.47 23.83 -61.48
CA THR A 925 33.59 25.22 -61.00
C THR A 925 34.65 25.31 -59.89
N ALA A 926 34.87 24.25 -59.11
CA ALA A 926 35.97 24.20 -58.15
C ALA A 926 37.38 24.11 -58.80
N GLU A 927 37.52 23.34 -59.88
CA GLU A 927 38.72 23.25 -60.67
C GLU A 927 39.07 24.58 -61.39
N ALA A 928 38.09 25.27 -61.97
CA ALA A 928 38.24 26.58 -62.53
C ALA A 928 38.67 27.61 -61.47
N PHE A 929 38.07 27.64 -60.35
CA PHE A 929 38.39 28.50 -59.18
C PHE A 929 39.85 28.28 -58.72
N LEU A 930 40.33 27.04 -58.68
CA LEU A 930 41.72 26.73 -58.34
C LEU A 930 42.70 27.23 -59.39
N ALA A 931 42.39 27.04 -60.65
CA ALA A 931 43.22 27.49 -61.75
C ALA A 931 43.38 29.03 -61.76
N GLU A 932 42.36 29.76 -61.42
CA GLU A 932 42.36 31.22 -61.34
C GLU A 932 43.03 31.73 -60.06
N LYS A 933 42.77 31.24 -58.92
CA LYS A 933 43.27 31.83 -57.66
C LYS A 933 44.55 31.19 -57.12
N PHE A 934 44.89 29.96 -57.54
CA PHE A 934 46.07 29.21 -57.09
C PHE A 934 46.72 28.42 -58.24
N PRO A 935 47.22 29.10 -59.28
CA PRO A 935 47.82 28.39 -60.39
C PRO A 935 48.98 27.51 -59.89
N VAL A 936 49.06 26.27 -60.42
CA VAL A 936 50.16 25.34 -60.13
C VAL A 936 51.35 25.82 -61.00
N ASN A 937 52.40 26.36 -60.35
CA ASN A 937 53.68 26.69 -61.00
C ASN A 937 54.53 25.47 -61.24
#